data_afaf4e83d257e44bc5ede43689f58bd7
#
_entry.id   afaf4e83d257e44bc5ede43689f58bd7
#
_cell.length_a   1.000
_cell.length_b   1.000
_cell.length_c   1.000
_cell.angle_alpha   90.00
_cell.angle_beta   90.00
_cell.angle_gamma   90.00
#
_symmetry.space_group_name_H-M   'P 1'
#
loop_
_entity.id
_entity.type
_entity.pdbx_description
1 polymer ?
#
loop_
_entity_poly.entity_id
_entity_poly.type
_entity_poly.pdbx_seq_one_letter_code
_entity_poly.pdbx_strand_id
1 'polypeptide(L)'
;MKFSEQWLREWVNPDIDTAALQEQLTMAGLEVDGCEPVAGTFTKVVVGEVLEVTKHPDADKLNVCMVNVGEAEAVQIVCGASNVRVGLKVPAALVGAKLPGDFKIKKSKLRGVPSHGMLCSTKELGLEAQADGLMELPVDAPVGTAVEDYLKLNDVSIELDLTPNRGDCLSIAGIAREVGVLNESDVTELEITPVVASTKDTFKVSVTAAQACPHYVGRVIKNVKPTAETPLWMQEKLRRSGHRSLGPLVDVTNYVLLELGQPMHAFDLDKLNKEIIVREAKQDEKITLLDEQEIKLNAGTLLITDASGPIAVAGIMGGASTAVSDDTKNIFLEGAFFTPVNLAGKARSYGLHTDSSHRFERGVSFELQTDAIERATALLLEIVGGEAGPITEITSESHLPNRAPVKLRLERLSRVLGVTFEPVFVETCLLNLGMNFETTCDGWEVTPPAARFDIEIEEDLIEEMGRIYGYDNIPQTRPSSLIKMTPVKEALVGMSLVKQTLVDRGFYEAITYSFIDPSLQAKVDPESEAIALANPISADMGVMRTNLWAGLLDTLQYNLNRQQNRICLFECGLKFLRQDNEIKQKLVVAGVLNGVLYPEQWAVTNRKVDFFDTKGHVEALLGLTGKDLEFTFKVDSHPALHPGQSAAIYFGKNEKNQQHVGWVGALHPELNKALDLPSSTFVFELNAELFEEGLIPAFKSVSKYPAIRRDLAIIVEQNISAQKVMDTIHASCRASGTDILQDLELFDVYEGEGIDSGRKSLGLGLTLQHLSRTLTDTDVDSEIQNVISELNDKLGATLRD
;
A
#
# COMPACT_ATOMS: atom_id res chain seq x y z
N MET A 1 -6.42 14.65 -7.48
CA MET A 1 -6.77 15.83 -8.33
C MET A 1 -6.14 17.07 -7.74
N LYS A 2 -5.28 17.80 -8.52
CA LYS A 2 -4.63 19.03 -8.06
C LYS A 2 -5.26 20.24 -8.77
N PHE A 3 -5.52 21.31 -8.04
CA PHE A 3 -6.17 22.50 -8.59
C PHE A 3 -5.89 23.76 -7.77
N SER A 4 -6.05 24.93 -8.40
CA SER A 4 -5.95 26.25 -7.76
C SER A 4 -7.25 26.57 -7.00
N GLU A 5 -7.16 27.04 -5.75
CA GLU A 5 -8.30 27.50 -5.00
C GLU A 5 -8.99 28.68 -5.69
N GLN A 6 -8.22 29.64 -6.24
CA GLN A 6 -8.80 30.75 -6.97
C GLN A 6 -9.60 30.29 -8.20
N TRP A 7 -9.14 29.24 -8.91
CA TRP A 7 -9.90 28.70 -10.02
C TRP A 7 -11.23 28.07 -9.55
N LEU A 8 -11.23 27.32 -8.44
CA LEU A 8 -12.44 26.81 -7.84
C LEU A 8 -13.40 27.93 -7.46
N ARG A 9 -12.86 29.02 -6.86
CA ARG A 9 -13.66 30.19 -6.44
C ARG A 9 -14.25 30.99 -7.58
N GLU A 10 -13.79 30.84 -8.81
CA GLU A 10 -14.47 31.35 -10.01
C GLU A 10 -15.80 30.62 -10.29
N TRP A 11 -15.94 29.38 -9.80
CA TRP A 11 -17.11 28.53 -9.97
C TRP A 11 -18.06 28.57 -8.77
N VAL A 12 -17.50 28.55 -7.58
CA VAL A 12 -18.24 28.57 -6.32
C VAL A 12 -17.40 29.30 -5.27
N ASN A 13 -17.99 30.29 -4.61
CA ASN A 13 -17.25 31.13 -3.66
C ASN A 13 -17.96 31.27 -2.33
N PRO A 14 -18.03 30.23 -1.49
CA PRO A 14 -18.59 30.32 -0.15
C PRO A 14 -17.74 31.22 0.76
N ASP A 15 -18.37 31.83 1.75
CA ASP A 15 -17.70 32.71 2.73
C ASP A 15 -16.95 31.91 3.81
N ILE A 16 -15.99 31.10 3.36
CA ILE A 16 -15.11 30.29 4.21
C ILE A 16 -13.64 30.50 3.78
N ASP A 17 -12.72 30.40 4.72
CA ASP A 17 -11.29 30.47 4.40
C ASP A 17 -10.72 29.14 3.87
N THR A 18 -9.49 29.16 3.40
CA THR A 18 -8.78 28.01 2.84
C THR A 18 -8.73 26.83 3.82
N ALA A 19 -8.52 27.07 5.10
CA ALA A 19 -8.41 26.02 6.11
C ALA A 19 -9.77 25.32 6.32
N ALA A 20 -10.85 26.10 6.43
CA ALA A 20 -12.19 25.57 6.54
C ALA A 20 -12.63 24.81 5.28
N LEU A 21 -12.23 25.30 4.09
CA LEU A 21 -12.49 24.58 2.82
C LEU A 21 -11.81 23.21 2.79
N GLN A 22 -10.55 23.12 3.20
CA GLN A 22 -9.80 21.86 3.24
C GLN A 22 -10.42 20.84 4.23
N GLU A 23 -10.77 21.31 5.43
CA GLU A 23 -11.44 20.49 6.43
C GLU A 23 -12.80 19.99 5.93
N GLN A 24 -13.59 20.87 5.35
CA GLN A 24 -14.92 20.53 4.82
C GLN A 24 -14.84 19.51 3.69
N LEU A 25 -13.91 19.65 2.75
CA LEU A 25 -13.71 18.68 1.67
C LEU A 25 -13.32 17.31 2.22
N THR A 26 -12.35 17.27 3.14
CA THR A 26 -11.92 16.03 3.78
C THR A 26 -13.06 15.34 4.52
N MET A 27 -13.81 16.08 5.32
CA MET A 27 -14.93 15.54 6.09
C MET A 27 -16.10 15.07 5.22
N ALA A 28 -16.24 15.62 4.03
CA ALA A 28 -17.21 15.19 3.03
C ALA A 28 -16.73 14.00 2.13
N GLY A 29 -15.57 13.41 2.44
CA GLY A 29 -15.03 12.26 1.75
C GLY A 29 -14.11 12.57 0.56
N LEU A 30 -13.68 13.84 0.41
CA LEU A 30 -12.70 14.28 -0.58
C LEU A 30 -11.41 14.65 0.14
N GLU A 31 -10.59 13.66 0.48
CA GLU A 31 -9.41 13.82 1.34
C GLU A 31 -8.40 14.81 0.74
N VAL A 32 -8.05 15.84 1.49
CA VAL A 32 -6.99 16.78 1.12
C VAL A 32 -5.64 16.20 1.49
N ASP A 33 -4.87 15.76 0.51
CA ASP A 33 -3.53 15.19 0.65
C ASP A 33 -2.44 16.28 0.75
N GLY A 34 -2.67 17.45 0.13
CA GLY A 34 -1.73 18.56 0.17
C GLY A 34 -2.34 19.91 -0.13
N CYS A 35 -1.69 20.95 0.40
CA CYS A 35 -2.01 22.34 0.11
C CYS A 35 -0.71 23.16 0.11
N GLU A 36 -0.35 23.71 -1.05
CA GLU A 36 0.91 24.42 -1.24
C GLU A 36 0.67 25.80 -1.87
N PRO A 37 1.42 26.84 -1.45
CA PRO A 37 1.40 28.13 -2.14
C PRO A 37 1.81 27.97 -3.61
N VAL A 38 1.14 28.69 -4.52
CA VAL A 38 1.42 28.61 -5.97
C VAL A 38 2.74 29.26 -6.38
N ALA A 39 3.37 30.02 -5.50
CA ALA A 39 4.64 30.72 -5.71
C ALA A 39 5.46 30.83 -4.42
N GLY A 40 6.75 31.06 -4.57
CA GLY A 40 7.60 31.43 -3.44
C GLY A 40 7.27 32.83 -2.90
N THR A 41 7.61 33.09 -1.64
CA THR A 41 7.39 34.40 -1.04
C THR A 41 8.45 35.38 -1.53
N PHE A 42 8.02 36.48 -2.17
CA PHE A 42 8.89 37.56 -2.61
C PHE A 42 8.24 38.93 -2.40
N THR A 43 9.03 40.01 -2.49
CA THR A 43 8.57 41.39 -2.31
C THR A 43 9.24 42.34 -3.29
N LYS A 44 8.56 43.45 -3.67
CA LYS A 44 9.11 44.50 -4.55
C LYS A 44 9.59 43.96 -5.91
N VAL A 45 8.83 43.04 -6.49
CA VAL A 45 9.00 42.58 -7.87
C VAL A 45 7.87 43.18 -8.68
N VAL A 46 8.20 43.92 -9.73
CA VAL A 46 7.22 44.61 -10.57
C VAL A 46 7.34 44.17 -12.04
N VAL A 47 6.32 44.39 -12.81
CA VAL A 47 6.37 44.28 -14.27
C VAL A 47 7.30 45.36 -14.83
N GLY A 48 8.41 44.95 -15.43
CA GLY A 48 9.37 45.82 -16.07
C GLY A 48 9.38 45.67 -17.57
N GLU A 49 9.64 46.72 -18.33
CA GLU A 49 9.80 46.69 -19.79
C GLU A 49 11.24 47.04 -20.14
N VAL A 50 11.91 46.19 -20.90
CA VAL A 50 13.29 46.41 -21.36
C VAL A 50 13.28 47.43 -22.51
N LEU A 51 13.79 48.65 -22.24
CA LEU A 51 13.83 49.73 -23.26
C LEU A 51 15.05 49.63 -24.14
N GLU A 52 16.23 49.32 -23.55
CA GLU A 52 17.50 49.23 -24.26
C GLU A 52 18.28 48.01 -23.78
N VAL A 53 19.03 47.40 -24.70
CA VAL A 53 19.97 46.31 -24.41
C VAL A 53 21.29 46.59 -25.09
N THR A 54 22.35 46.75 -24.30
CA THR A 54 23.73 46.93 -24.78
C THR A 54 24.63 45.82 -24.23
N LYS A 55 25.68 45.48 -24.99
CA LYS A 55 26.64 44.47 -24.50
C LYS A 55 27.44 44.99 -23.33
N HIS A 56 27.71 44.16 -22.35
CA HIS A 56 28.57 44.51 -21.22
C HIS A 56 30.02 44.71 -21.71
N PRO A 57 30.73 45.80 -21.30
CA PRO A 57 32.07 46.14 -21.83
C PRO A 57 33.10 45.05 -21.51
N ASP A 58 33.00 44.37 -20.36
CA ASP A 58 34.02 43.44 -19.86
C ASP A 58 33.47 41.99 -19.67
N ALA A 59 32.33 41.63 -20.31
CA ALA A 59 31.74 40.29 -20.14
C ALA A 59 30.86 39.91 -21.31
N ASP A 60 31.30 38.94 -22.12
CA ASP A 60 30.61 38.49 -23.34
C ASP A 60 29.20 37.91 -23.10
N LYS A 61 28.98 37.31 -21.92
CA LYS A 61 27.70 36.68 -21.55
C LYS A 61 26.74 37.63 -20.83
N LEU A 62 27.10 38.86 -20.58
CA LEU A 62 26.26 39.84 -19.89
C LEU A 62 25.77 40.92 -20.83
N ASN A 63 24.58 41.41 -20.56
CA ASN A 63 24.00 42.60 -21.21
C ASN A 63 23.66 43.63 -20.15
N VAL A 64 23.78 44.93 -20.52
CA VAL A 64 23.33 46.05 -19.71
C VAL A 64 21.98 46.51 -20.27
N CYS A 65 20.94 46.45 -19.46
CA CYS A 65 19.58 46.75 -19.83
C CYS A 65 19.11 48.03 -19.14
N MET A 66 18.45 48.92 -19.88
CA MET A 66 17.66 50.01 -19.31
C MET A 66 16.21 49.50 -19.22
N VAL A 67 15.64 49.50 -18.04
CA VAL A 67 14.33 48.88 -17.76
C VAL A 67 13.39 49.92 -17.17
N ASN A 68 12.25 50.09 -17.81
CA ASN A 68 11.13 50.87 -17.28
C ASN A 68 10.41 50.00 -16.23
N VAL A 69 10.34 50.46 -15.01
CA VAL A 69 9.71 49.76 -13.87
C VAL A 69 8.51 50.53 -13.32
N GLY A 70 7.98 51.48 -14.09
CA GLY A 70 6.86 52.34 -13.70
C GLY A 70 7.27 53.56 -12.87
N GLU A 71 8.59 53.80 -12.68
CA GLU A 71 9.12 54.98 -12.04
C GLU A 71 9.47 56.08 -13.07
N ALA A 72 9.75 57.32 -12.62
CA ALA A 72 10.05 58.44 -13.50
C ALA A 72 11.30 58.24 -14.37
N GLU A 73 12.27 57.47 -13.87
CA GLU A 73 13.53 57.17 -14.58
C GLU A 73 13.70 55.66 -14.77
N ALA A 74 14.19 55.25 -15.93
CA ALA A 74 14.51 53.86 -16.22
C ALA A 74 15.68 53.38 -15.36
N VAL A 75 15.63 52.13 -14.92
CA VAL A 75 16.60 51.50 -14.02
C VAL A 75 17.58 50.67 -14.83
N GLN A 76 18.91 50.91 -14.58
CA GLN A 76 19.94 50.07 -15.19
C GLN A 76 20.08 48.75 -14.46
N ILE A 77 19.94 47.65 -15.18
CA ILE A 77 20.04 46.25 -14.68
C ILE A 77 20.96 45.46 -15.59
N VAL A 78 21.94 44.78 -15.01
CA VAL A 78 22.82 43.84 -15.73
C VAL A 78 22.20 42.47 -15.73
N CYS A 79 22.02 41.86 -16.92
CA CYS A 79 21.35 40.60 -17.11
C CYS A 79 22.19 39.61 -17.93
N GLY A 80 22.22 38.36 -17.51
CA GLY A 80 22.95 37.29 -18.18
C GLY A 80 22.06 36.33 -18.98
N ALA A 81 20.75 36.55 -19.02
CA ALA A 81 19.82 35.67 -19.71
C ALA A 81 19.91 35.80 -21.24
N SER A 82 19.80 34.73 -21.95
CA SER A 82 19.92 34.64 -23.42
C SER A 82 18.71 35.25 -24.15
N ASN A 83 17.53 35.24 -23.52
CA ASN A 83 16.29 35.73 -24.13
C ASN A 83 16.00 37.21 -23.91
N VAL A 84 16.89 37.96 -23.23
CA VAL A 84 16.71 39.39 -23.00
C VAL A 84 16.75 40.15 -24.33
N ARG A 85 15.75 41.01 -24.60
CA ARG A 85 15.59 41.81 -25.82
C ARG A 85 14.84 43.12 -25.52
N VAL A 86 14.99 44.07 -26.39
CA VAL A 86 14.19 45.33 -26.36
C VAL A 86 12.71 45.03 -26.55
N GLY A 87 11.86 45.66 -25.75
CA GLY A 87 10.41 45.47 -25.72
C GLY A 87 9.92 44.29 -24.89
N LEU A 88 10.86 43.47 -24.33
CA LEU A 88 10.49 42.37 -23.45
C LEU A 88 9.91 42.91 -22.14
N LYS A 89 8.70 42.42 -21.78
CA LYS A 89 8.16 42.60 -20.43
C LYS A 89 8.56 41.40 -19.54
N VAL A 90 9.02 41.72 -18.33
CA VAL A 90 9.67 40.73 -17.46
C VAL A 90 9.50 41.12 -15.98
N PRO A 91 9.45 40.18 -15.04
CA PRO A 91 9.52 40.50 -13.63
C PRO A 91 10.84 41.16 -13.28
N ALA A 92 10.79 42.33 -12.73
CA ALA A 92 11.95 43.11 -12.30
C ALA A 92 11.97 43.29 -10.78
N ALA A 93 12.93 42.63 -10.12
CA ALA A 93 13.15 42.77 -8.69
C ALA A 93 13.94 44.06 -8.40
N LEU A 94 13.33 44.98 -7.68
CA LEU A 94 13.90 46.28 -7.34
C LEU A 94 14.91 46.21 -6.18
N VAL A 95 15.72 47.23 -5.99
CA VAL A 95 16.63 47.31 -4.84
C VAL A 95 15.82 47.22 -3.53
N GLY A 96 16.18 46.30 -2.64
CA GLY A 96 15.49 46.00 -1.41
C GLY A 96 14.43 44.90 -1.54
N ALA A 97 14.21 44.35 -2.75
CA ALA A 97 13.41 43.16 -2.93
C ALA A 97 13.99 41.98 -2.15
N LYS A 98 13.12 41.13 -1.66
CA LYS A 98 13.45 39.79 -1.13
C LYS A 98 12.87 38.77 -2.10
N LEU A 99 13.67 37.82 -2.49
CA LEU A 99 13.28 36.67 -3.31
C LEU A 99 13.27 35.39 -2.46
N PRO A 100 12.69 34.28 -2.91
CA PRO A 100 12.71 32.99 -2.22
C PRO A 100 14.11 32.61 -1.73
N GLY A 101 14.22 32.00 -0.55
CA GLY A 101 15.47 31.67 0.11
C GLY A 101 16.16 32.89 0.79
N ASP A 102 15.39 33.93 1.16
CA ASP A 102 15.87 35.18 1.79
C ASP A 102 16.92 35.94 0.96
N PHE A 103 16.93 35.72 -0.36
CA PHE A 103 17.86 36.40 -1.25
C PHE A 103 17.45 37.89 -1.44
N LYS A 104 18.30 38.81 -0.92
CA LYS A 104 18.02 40.24 -0.94
C LYS A 104 18.70 40.92 -2.11
N ILE A 105 17.94 41.65 -2.92
CA ILE A 105 18.45 42.47 -4.02
C ILE A 105 19.07 43.76 -3.45
N LYS A 106 20.35 43.97 -3.74
CA LYS A 106 21.13 45.16 -3.33
C LYS A 106 21.69 45.84 -4.56
N LYS A 107 21.97 47.15 -4.43
CA LYS A 107 22.80 47.82 -5.45
C LYS A 107 24.13 47.09 -5.55
N SER A 108 24.47 46.60 -6.72
CA SER A 108 25.69 45.83 -6.96
C SER A 108 26.46 46.39 -8.17
N LYS A 109 27.72 46.03 -8.27
CA LYS A 109 28.52 46.25 -9.49
C LYS A 109 28.92 44.89 -10.03
N LEU A 110 28.48 44.57 -11.23
CA LEU A 110 28.83 43.34 -11.93
C LEU A 110 29.96 43.68 -12.90
N ARG A 111 31.15 43.19 -12.65
CA ARG A 111 32.39 43.53 -13.41
C ARG A 111 32.52 45.02 -13.73
N GLY A 112 32.35 45.87 -12.72
CA GLY A 112 32.49 47.34 -12.84
C GLY A 112 31.22 48.10 -13.24
N VAL A 113 30.25 47.46 -13.88
CA VAL A 113 28.98 48.08 -14.30
C VAL A 113 27.93 48.00 -13.17
N PRO A 114 27.33 49.15 -12.76
CA PRO A 114 26.30 49.12 -11.72
C PRO A 114 25.02 48.47 -12.18
N SER A 115 24.44 47.64 -11.29
CA SER A 115 23.12 47.05 -11.44
C SER A 115 22.23 47.45 -10.26
N HIS A 116 21.04 47.97 -10.56
CA HIS A 116 20.10 48.51 -9.59
C HIS A 116 18.83 47.63 -9.49
N GLY A 117 18.97 46.35 -9.74
CA GLY A 117 17.88 45.37 -9.69
C GLY A 117 18.30 44.05 -10.32
N MET A 118 17.35 43.18 -10.49
CA MET A 118 17.52 41.89 -11.15
C MET A 118 16.26 41.57 -11.99
N LEU A 119 16.44 41.11 -13.23
CA LEU A 119 15.36 40.53 -14.03
C LEU A 119 15.22 39.07 -13.65
N CYS A 120 14.01 38.60 -13.40
CA CYS A 120 13.78 37.31 -12.80
C CYS A 120 13.25 36.29 -13.82
N SER A 121 13.64 35.05 -13.63
CA SER A 121 13.03 33.87 -14.22
C SER A 121 11.91 33.34 -13.34
N THR A 122 11.16 32.31 -13.79
CA THR A 122 10.16 31.59 -13.00
C THR A 122 10.77 30.96 -11.76
N LYS A 123 12.02 30.50 -11.85
CA LYS A 123 12.76 29.90 -10.74
C LYS A 123 13.04 30.86 -9.59
N GLU A 124 13.55 32.10 -9.90
CA GLU A 124 13.83 33.09 -8.87
C GLU A 124 12.57 33.52 -8.12
N LEU A 125 11.40 33.43 -8.75
CA LEU A 125 10.12 33.71 -8.12
C LEU A 125 9.49 32.49 -7.40
N GLY A 126 10.13 31.31 -7.51
CA GLY A 126 9.62 30.07 -6.93
C GLY A 126 8.34 29.55 -7.60
N LEU A 127 8.15 29.86 -8.87
CA LEU A 127 7.05 29.37 -9.69
C LEU A 127 7.35 27.97 -10.26
N GLU A 128 8.61 27.73 -10.60
CA GLU A 128 9.11 26.46 -11.15
C GLU A 128 10.48 26.09 -10.57
N ALA A 129 10.80 24.81 -10.57
CA ALA A 129 12.10 24.31 -10.08
C ALA A 129 13.27 24.64 -11.03
N GLN A 130 13.00 24.76 -12.33
CA GLN A 130 13.97 25.07 -13.38
C GLN A 130 13.42 26.16 -14.30
N ALA A 131 14.29 26.92 -14.92
CA ALA A 131 13.93 27.96 -15.89
C ALA A 131 15.02 28.13 -16.93
N ASP A 132 14.66 28.30 -18.19
CA ASP A 132 15.56 28.49 -19.33
C ASP A 132 15.63 29.97 -19.77
N GLY A 133 15.84 30.88 -18.83
CA GLY A 133 15.93 32.32 -19.10
C GLY A 133 14.96 33.14 -18.25
N LEU A 134 14.71 34.38 -18.67
CA LEU A 134 13.78 35.27 -17.99
C LEU A 134 12.34 34.84 -18.22
N MET A 135 11.48 35.04 -17.23
CA MET A 135 10.03 34.91 -17.41
C MET A 135 9.53 36.01 -18.35
N GLU A 136 8.97 35.62 -19.47
CA GLU A 136 8.36 36.53 -20.43
C GLU A 136 6.90 36.83 -20.03
N LEU A 137 6.57 38.09 -19.95
CA LEU A 137 5.21 38.54 -19.66
C LEU A 137 4.56 39.05 -20.95
N PRO A 138 3.23 38.95 -21.07
CA PRO A 138 2.48 39.47 -22.21
C PRO A 138 2.78 40.94 -22.50
N VAL A 139 2.72 41.31 -23.79
CA VAL A 139 3.04 42.67 -24.23
C VAL A 139 2.12 43.73 -23.63
N ASP A 140 0.91 43.37 -23.27
CA ASP A 140 -0.09 44.22 -22.62
C ASP A 140 0.07 44.30 -21.09
N ALA A 141 0.99 43.50 -20.46
CA ALA A 141 1.20 43.55 -19.03
C ALA A 141 1.51 44.96 -18.53
N PRO A 142 0.81 45.51 -17.53
CA PRO A 142 0.94 46.89 -17.10
C PRO A 142 2.25 47.12 -16.36
N VAL A 143 3.15 47.95 -16.90
CA VAL A 143 4.45 48.25 -16.31
C VAL A 143 4.31 48.93 -14.94
N GLY A 144 5.11 48.50 -13.96
CA GLY A 144 5.10 49.01 -12.59
C GLY A 144 4.11 48.30 -11.65
N THR A 145 3.19 47.48 -12.19
CA THR A 145 2.31 46.68 -11.35
C THR A 145 3.11 45.60 -10.61
N ALA A 146 2.77 45.31 -9.36
CA ALA A 146 3.35 44.19 -8.63
C ALA A 146 3.07 42.85 -9.35
N VAL A 147 4.11 42.06 -9.55
CA VAL A 147 3.99 40.76 -10.25
C VAL A 147 3.08 39.81 -9.48
N GLU A 148 3.10 39.88 -8.14
CA GLU A 148 2.20 39.10 -7.28
C GLU A 148 0.71 39.37 -7.59
N ASP A 149 0.36 40.66 -7.76
CA ASP A 149 -1.01 41.08 -8.09
C ASP A 149 -1.38 40.74 -9.54
N TYR A 150 -0.45 41.02 -10.49
CA TYR A 150 -0.68 40.74 -11.91
C TYR A 150 -0.93 39.27 -12.20
N LEU A 151 -0.12 38.41 -11.59
CA LEU A 151 -0.27 36.95 -11.75
C LEU A 151 -1.26 36.32 -10.74
N LYS A 152 -1.84 37.11 -9.84
CA LYS A 152 -2.72 36.62 -8.77
C LYS A 152 -2.09 35.48 -7.96
N LEU A 153 -0.87 35.71 -7.44
CA LEU A 153 -0.08 34.68 -6.76
C LEU A 153 -0.46 34.46 -5.30
N ASN A 154 -1.37 35.26 -4.75
CA ASN A 154 -1.98 34.97 -3.44
C ASN A 154 -3.04 33.87 -3.60
N ASP A 155 -2.56 32.66 -3.83
CA ASP A 155 -3.35 31.47 -4.15
C ASP A 155 -2.63 30.21 -3.64
N VAL A 156 -3.37 29.14 -3.49
CA VAL A 156 -2.85 27.82 -3.13
C VAL A 156 -3.28 26.76 -4.14
N SER A 157 -2.44 25.77 -4.34
CA SER A 157 -2.79 24.52 -5.02
C SER A 157 -3.21 23.51 -3.99
N ILE A 158 -4.45 23.04 -4.08
CA ILE A 158 -5.01 21.97 -3.25
C ILE A 158 -4.92 20.66 -4.03
N GLU A 159 -4.49 19.59 -3.37
CA GLU A 159 -4.45 18.24 -3.93
C GLU A 159 -5.40 17.33 -3.17
N LEU A 160 -6.33 16.69 -3.90
CA LEU A 160 -7.29 15.73 -3.37
C LEU A 160 -6.90 14.32 -3.78
N ASP A 161 -6.89 13.41 -2.81
CA ASP A 161 -6.88 11.96 -3.05
C ASP A 161 -8.33 11.45 -3.07
N LEU A 162 -8.80 11.12 -4.28
CA LEU A 162 -10.19 10.75 -4.53
C LEU A 162 -10.36 9.24 -4.57
N THR A 163 -11.30 8.75 -3.78
CA THR A 163 -11.72 7.35 -3.86
C THR A 163 -12.26 6.99 -5.26
N PRO A 164 -12.17 5.73 -5.69
CA PRO A 164 -12.61 5.34 -7.05
C PRO A 164 -14.07 5.63 -7.39
N ASN A 165 -14.94 5.73 -6.39
CA ASN A 165 -16.36 6.08 -6.58
C ASN A 165 -16.59 7.56 -6.88
N ARG A 166 -15.62 8.44 -6.58
CA ARG A 166 -15.76 9.90 -6.79
C ARG A 166 -15.09 10.39 -8.07
N GLY A 167 -15.28 9.66 -9.17
CA GLY A 167 -14.78 10.04 -10.50
C GLY A 167 -15.35 11.38 -11.01
N ASP A 168 -16.54 11.75 -10.58
CA ASP A 168 -17.21 13.03 -10.84
C ASP A 168 -16.40 14.25 -10.36
N CYS A 169 -15.64 14.10 -9.27
CA CYS A 169 -14.78 15.14 -8.69
C CYS A 169 -13.39 15.25 -9.32
N LEU A 170 -13.09 14.53 -10.40
CA LEU A 170 -11.85 14.67 -11.16
C LEU A 170 -11.86 15.89 -12.12
N SER A 171 -12.63 16.94 -11.75
CA SER A 171 -12.75 18.19 -12.47
C SER A 171 -13.09 19.35 -11.53
N ILE A 172 -12.79 20.58 -11.97
CA ILE A 172 -13.23 21.81 -11.25
C ILE A 172 -14.75 21.86 -11.13
N ALA A 173 -15.47 21.54 -12.22
CA ALA A 173 -16.94 21.52 -12.21
C ALA A 173 -17.51 20.54 -11.17
N GLY A 174 -16.91 19.34 -11.04
CA GLY A 174 -17.32 18.35 -10.04
C GLY A 174 -17.06 18.81 -8.60
N ILE A 175 -15.85 19.33 -8.35
CA ILE A 175 -15.49 19.86 -7.01
C ILE A 175 -16.35 21.07 -6.66
N ALA A 176 -16.61 21.97 -7.62
CA ALA A 176 -17.46 23.14 -7.41
C ALA A 176 -18.90 22.75 -7.01
N ARG A 177 -19.45 21.70 -7.62
CA ARG A 177 -20.76 21.16 -7.25
C ARG A 177 -20.77 20.67 -5.80
N GLU A 178 -19.75 19.94 -5.40
CA GLU A 178 -19.61 19.46 -4.01
C GLU A 178 -19.53 20.61 -3.01
N VAL A 179 -18.67 21.59 -3.28
CA VAL A 179 -18.53 22.77 -2.42
C VAL A 179 -19.84 23.57 -2.37
N GLY A 180 -20.55 23.67 -3.51
CA GLY A 180 -21.86 24.31 -3.57
C GLY A 180 -22.88 23.62 -2.69
N VAL A 181 -22.98 22.29 -2.74
CA VAL A 181 -23.89 21.49 -1.90
C VAL A 181 -23.56 21.65 -0.42
N LEU A 182 -22.26 21.55 -0.05
CA LEU A 182 -21.82 21.63 1.34
C LEU A 182 -22.04 23.00 1.98
N ASN A 183 -22.09 24.07 1.18
CA ASN A 183 -22.25 25.46 1.66
C ASN A 183 -23.58 26.09 1.26
N GLU A 184 -24.49 25.34 0.66
CA GLU A 184 -25.77 25.89 0.10
C GLU A 184 -25.51 27.11 -0.77
N SER A 185 -24.41 27.08 -1.55
CA SER A 185 -23.96 28.20 -2.38
C SER A 185 -24.20 27.90 -3.85
N ASP A 186 -24.63 28.93 -4.59
CA ASP A 186 -24.82 28.81 -6.03
C ASP A 186 -23.50 28.51 -6.74
N VAL A 187 -23.54 27.55 -7.64
CA VAL A 187 -22.42 27.23 -8.54
C VAL A 187 -22.63 27.99 -9.85
N THR A 188 -21.60 28.69 -10.30
CA THR A 188 -21.60 29.36 -11.59
C THR A 188 -21.66 28.35 -12.71
N GLU A 189 -22.76 28.32 -13.45
CA GLU A 189 -22.86 27.48 -14.64
C GLU A 189 -22.02 28.05 -15.78
N LEU A 190 -21.22 27.18 -16.40
CA LEU A 190 -20.45 27.55 -17.59
C LEU A 190 -21.41 27.54 -18.81
N GLU A 191 -21.70 28.72 -19.36
CA GLU A 191 -22.47 28.81 -20.60
C GLU A 191 -21.60 28.42 -21.80
N ILE A 192 -21.86 27.25 -22.34
CA ILE A 192 -21.16 26.73 -23.53
C ILE A 192 -22.01 27.04 -24.76
N THR A 193 -21.61 28.06 -25.49
CA THR A 193 -22.28 28.44 -26.71
C THR A 193 -21.77 27.59 -27.90
N PRO A 194 -22.64 26.93 -28.66
CA PRO A 194 -22.24 26.16 -29.82
C PRO A 194 -21.53 27.02 -30.87
N VAL A 195 -20.36 26.57 -31.31
CA VAL A 195 -19.55 27.24 -32.32
C VAL A 195 -20.11 26.96 -33.73
N VAL A 196 -20.52 27.97 -34.42
CA VAL A 196 -21.06 27.84 -35.81
C VAL A 196 -19.94 27.36 -36.73
N ALA A 197 -20.24 26.31 -37.49
CA ALA A 197 -19.27 25.79 -38.50
C ALA A 197 -19.01 26.85 -39.58
N SER A 198 -17.74 27.20 -39.80
CA SER A 198 -17.28 28.14 -40.85
C SER A 198 -16.89 27.42 -42.15
N THR A 199 -16.68 26.10 -42.08
CA THR A 199 -16.45 25.25 -43.25
C THR A 199 -17.40 24.05 -43.30
N LYS A 200 -17.37 23.27 -44.39
CA LYS A 200 -18.14 22.03 -44.53
C LYS A 200 -17.24 20.78 -44.34
N ASP A 201 -16.00 20.99 -43.92
CA ASP A 201 -15.04 19.92 -43.81
C ASP A 201 -15.35 19.01 -42.63
N THR A 202 -15.46 17.74 -42.89
CA THR A 202 -15.65 16.66 -41.91
C THR A 202 -14.61 15.57 -42.16
N PHE A 203 -14.33 14.79 -41.12
CA PHE A 203 -13.54 13.59 -41.27
C PHE A 203 -14.40 12.37 -40.95
N LYS A 204 -14.29 11.33 -41.71
CA LYS A 204 -15.12 10.14 -41.55
C LYS A 204 -14.70 9.37 -40.32
N VAL A 205 -15.67 9.01 -39.46
CA VAL A 205 -15.51 8.18 -38.27
C VAL A 205 -16.46 7.00 -38.38
N SER A 206 -16.00 5.84 -37.89
CA SER A 206 -16.82 4.65 -37.70
C SER A 206 -16.49 3.98 -36.38
N VAL A 207 -17.49 3.51 -35.68
CA VAL A 207 -17.35 2.83 -34.39
C VAL A 207 -17.82 1.37 -34.58
N THR A 208 -16.86 0.44 -34.62
CA THR A 208 -17.18 -0.99 -34.71
C THR A 208 -17.27 -1.66 -33.35
N ALA A 209 -16.67 -1.07 -32.32
CA ALA A 209 -16.74 -1.52 -30.93
C ALA A 209 -17.76 -0.67 -30.13
N ALA A 210 -19.01 -0.63 -30.58
CA ALA A 210 -20.06 0.24 -30.02
C ALA A 210 -20.35 -0.02 -28.54
N GLN A 211 -20.14 -1.23 -28.04
CA GLN A 211 -20.29 -1.54 -26.60
C GLN A 211 -19.20 -0.88 -25.75
N ALA A 212 -17.98 -0.78 -26.27
CA ALA A 212 -16.85 -0.18 -25.56
C ALA A 212 -16.74 1.33 -25.76
N CYS A 213 -17.25 1.85 -26.89
CA CYS A 213 -17.33 3.28 -27.22
C CYS A 213 -18.73 3.61 -27.76
N PRO A 214 -19.73 3.75 -26.89
CA PRO A 214 -21.09 4.03 -27.33
C PRO A 214 -21.34 5.47 -27.78
N HIS A 215 -20.47 6.43 -27.41
CA HIS A 215 -20.57 7.83 -27.83
C HIS A 215 -19.20 8.37 -28.24
N TYR A 216 -19.11 8.84 -29.47
CA TYR A 216 -17.90 9.42 -30.03
C TYR A 216 -18.23 10.74 -30.76
N VAL A 217 -17.56 11.80 -30.40
CA VAL A 217 -17.72 13.13 -30.98
C VAL A 217 -16.38 13.62 -31.50
N GLY A 218 -16.37 14.18 -32.73
CA GLY A 218 -15.17 14.74 -33.32
C GLY A 218 -15.43 15.97 -34.12
N ARG A 219 -14.41 16.80 -34.32
CA ARG A 219 -14.51 18.04 -35.10
C ARG A 219 -13.23 18.34 -35.84
N VAL A 220 -13.34 18.73 -37.13
CA VAL A 220 -12.22 19.25 -37.91
C VAL A 220 -12.04 20.74 -37.63
N ILE A 221 -10.82 21.18 -37.37
CA ILE A 221 -10.44 22.59 -37.28
C ILE A 221 -9.23 22.81 -38.20
N LYS A 222 -9.35 23.69 -39.18
CA LYS A 222 -8.33 23.96 -40.22
C LYS A 222 -7.67 25.32 -40.01
N ASN A 223 -6.50 25.48 -40.62
CA ASN A 223 -5.76 26.74 -40.64
C ASN A 223 -5.39 27.29 -39.24
N VAL A 224 -5.13 26.39 -38.29
CA VAL A 224 -4.65 26.77 -36.96
C VAL A 224 -3.21 27.26 -37.00
N LYS A 225 -2.85 28.13 -36.05
CA LYS A 225 -1.47 28.60 -35.82
C LYS A 225 -0.89 27.96 -34.57
N PRO A 226 -0.26 26.76 -34.66
CA PRO A 226 0.20 25.99 -33.51
C PRO A 226 1.30 26.69 -32.71
N THR A 227 2.02 27.64 -33.37
CA THR A 227 3.07 28.45 -32.74
C THR A 227 2.53 29.69 -32.03
N ALA A 228 1.22 29.87 -31.92
CA ALA A 228 0.64 30.89 -31.05
C ALA A 228 0.95 30.59 -29.59
N GLU A 229 1.15 31.63 -28.81
CA GLU A 229 1.40 31.43 -27.37
C GLU A 229 0.10 31.06 -26.64
N THR A 230 0.14 30.04 -25.79
CA THR A 230 -0.95 29.77 -24.86
C THR A 230 -1.13 30.98 -23.94
N PRO A 231 -2.34 31.52 -23.74
CA PRO A 231 -2.55 32.66 -22.86
C PRO A 231 -2.04 32.40 -21.44
N LEU A 232 -1.40 33.39 -20.84
CA LEU A 232 -0.76 33.25 -19.52
C LEU A 232 -1.73 32.76 -18.43
N TRP A 233 -3.00 33.21 -18.47
CA TRP A 233 -4.01 32.76 -17.54
C TRP A 233 -4.28 31.24 -17.64
N MET A 234 -4.22 30.66 -18.84
CA MET A 234 -4.37 29.22 -19.05
C MET A 234 -3.12 28.46 -18.60
N GLN A 235 -1.93 28.99 -18.98
CA GLN A 235 -0.66 28.40 -18.50
C GLN A 235 -0.59 28.35 -16.97
N GLU A 236 -1.00 29.41 -16.26
CA GLU A 236 -1.02 29.46 -14.81
C GLU A 236 -2.05 28.49 -14.19
N LYS A 237 -3.25 28.36 -14.74
CA LYS A 237 -4.24 27.38 -14.28
C LYS A 237 -3.72 25.95 -14.44
N LEU A 238 -3.12 25.63 -15.60
CA LEU A 238 -2.49 24.34 -15.83
C LEU A 238 -1.33 24.06 -14.87
N ARG A 239 -0.40 25.03 -14.71
CA ARG A 239 0.76 24.92 -13.83
C ARG A 239 0.34 24.66 -12.37
N ARG A 240 -0.65 25.42 -11.86
CA ARG A 240 -1.18 25.26 -10.50
C ARG A 240 -1.91 23.94 -10.30
N SER A 241 -2.34 23.31 -11.40
CA SER A 241 -2.95 21.98 -11.40
C SER A 241 -1.95 20.85 -11.69
N GLY A 242 -0.64 21.17 -11.70
CA GLY A 242 0.43 20.18 -11.88
C GLY A 242 0.73 19.82 -13.35
N HIS A 243 0.16 20.56 -14.30
CA HIS A 243 0.40 20.34 -15.74
C HIS A 243 1.39 21.34 -16.31
N ARG A 244 2.34 20.85 -17.11
CA ARG A 244 3.23 21.70 -17.88
C ARG A 244 2.55 22.13 -19.18
N SER A 245 2.70 23.40 -19.58
CA SER A 245 2.28 23.84 -20.92
C SER A 245 3.12 23.17 -22.01
N LEU A 246 2.44 22.62 -23.01
CA LEU A 246 3.02 21.89 -24.15
C LEU A 246 2.68 22.53 -25.49
N GLY A 247 2.09 23.70 -25.46
CA GLY A 247 1.59 24.44 -26.63
C GLY A 247 0.07 24.40 -26.74
N PRO A 248 -0.51 25.40 -27.41
CA PRO A 248 -1.94 25.74 -27.29
C PRO A 248 -2.89 24.60 -27.69
N LEU A 249 -2.50 23.75 -28.64
CA LEU A 249 -3.35 22.63 -29.08
C LEU A 249 -3.54 21.57 -28.01
N VAL A 250 -2.48 21.30 -27.23
CA VAL A 250 -2.51 20.33 -26.11
C VAL A 250 -3.02 21.00 -24.83
N ASP A 251 -2.64 22.25 -24.62
CA ASP A 251 -3.01 23.00 -23.41
C ASP A 251 -4.53 23.19 -23.32
N VAL A 252 -5.21 23.44 -24.42
CA VAL A 252 -6.68 23.54 -24.44
C VAL A 252 -7.34 22.23 -24.12
N THR A 253 -6.84 21.08 -24.64
CA THR A 253 -7.40 19.77 -24.29
C THR A 253 -7.19 19.42 -22.82
N ASN A 254 -6.02 19.73 -22.25
CA ASN A 254 -5.75 19.56 -20.82
C ASN A 254 -6.57 20.53 -19.94
N TYR A 255 -6.78 21.74 -20.41
CA TYR A 255 -7.60 22.71 -19.69
C TYR A 255 -9.06 22.24 -19.57
N VAL A 256 -9.67 21.77 -20.68
CA VAL A 256 -11.05 21.25 -20.70
C VAL A 256 -11.15 19.95 -19.88
N LEU A 257 -10.13 19.10 -19.91
CA LEU A 257 -10.04 17.91 -19.04
C LEU A 257 -10.11 18.31 -17.56
N LEU A 258 -9.38 19.32 -17.13
CA LEU A 258 -9.40 19.79 -15.73
C LEU A 258 -10.67 20.58 -15.40
N GLU A 259 -11.17 21.40 -16.34
CA GLU A 259 -12.35 22.22 -16.15
C GLU A 259 -13.61 21.36 -16.03
N LEU A 260 -13.85 20.42 -16.97
CA LEU A 260 -15.08 19.67 -17.11
C LEU A 260 -14.99 18.18 -16.79
N GLY A 261 -13.78 17.61 -16.79
CA GLY A 261 -13.54 16.17 -16.55
C GLY A 261 -13.59 15.29 -17.80
N GLN A 262 -13.67 15.89 -19.01
CA GLN A 262 -13.65 15.17 -20.28
C GLN A 262 -12.23 15.08 -20.83
N PRO A 263 -11.60 13.88 -20.84
CA PRO A 263 -10.36 13.72 -21.58
C PRO A 263 -10.60 13.85 -23.08
N MET A 264 -9.72 14.61 -23.74
CA MET A 264 -9.80 14.91 -25.16
C MET A 264 -8.47 14.61 -25.85
N HIS A 265 -8.50 14.44 -27.17
CA HIS A 265 -7.31 14.29 -27.97
C HIS A 265 -7.37 15.12 -29.26
N ALA A 266 -6.23 15.66 -29.65
CA ALA A 266 -6.08 16.36 -30.91
C ALA A 266 -5.13 15.60 -31.83
N PHE A 267 -5.64 15.11 -32.94
CA PHE A 267 -4.84 14.50 -33.99
C PHE A 267 -4.42 15.53 -35.03
N ASP A 268 -3.22 15.40 -35.57
CA ASP A 268 -2.83 16.09 -36.81
C ASP A 268 -3.62 15.53 -37.98
N LEU A 269 -4.56 16.27 -38.52
CA LEU A 269 -5.49 15.83 -39.56
C LEU A 269 -4.75 15.42 -40.84
N ASP A 270 -3.63 16.09 -41.15
CA ASP A 270 -2.86 15.82 -42.35
C ASP A 270 -2.08 14.51 -42.28
N LYS A 271 -1.90 13.95 -41.06
CA LYS A 271 -1.30 12.64 -40.81
C LYS A 271 -2.33 11.50 -40.75
N LEU A 272 -3.63 11.81 -40.66
CA LEU A 272 -4.69 10.80 -40.64
C LEU A 272 -4.95 10.21 -42.01
N ASN A 273 -5.21 8.91 -42.10
CA ASN A 273 -5.40 8.17 -43.34
C ASN A 273 -6.85 7.70 -43.46
N LYS A 274 -7.62 8.28 -44.40
CA LYS A 274 -8.97 7.95 -44.87
C LYS A 274 -10.08 8.15 -43.81
N GLU A 275 -10.08 7.45 -42.70
CA GLU A 275 -11.13 7.49 -41.70
C GLU A 275 -10.59 7.03 -40.32
N ILE A 276 -11.21 7.48 -39.26
CA ILE A 276 -11.03 6.96 -37.92
C ILE A 276 -11.96 5.76 -37.73
N ILE A 277 -11.41 4.67 -37.15
CA ILE A 277 -12.15 3.46 -36.82
C ILE A 277 -11.88 3.11 -35.34
N VAL A 278 -12.92 3.17 -34.54
CA VAL A 278 -12.86 2.71 -33.13
C VAL A 278 -13.15 1.22 -33.11
N ARG A 279 -12.16 0.43 -32.72
CA ARG A 279 -12.23 -1.05 -32.71
C ARG A 279 -11.37 -1.66 -31.62
N GLU A 280 -11.59 -2.93 -31.35
CA GLU A 280 -10.67 -3.70 -30.52
C GLU A 280 -9.37 -4.06 -31.25
N ALA A 281 -8.29 -4.22 -30.48
CA ALA A 281 -7.00 -4.68 -30.95
C ALA A 281 -7.06 -6.14 -31.39
N LYS A 282 -6.35 -6.45 -32.48
CA LYS A 282 -6.01 -7.83 -32.84
C LYS A 282 -4.79 -8.27 -32.04
N GLN A 283 -4.63 -9.58 -31.90
CA GLN A 283 -3.47 -10.13 -31.23
C GLN A 283 -2.15 -9.64 -31.85
N ASP A 284 -1.24 -9.19 -31.01
CA ASP A 284 0.13 -8.79 -31.37
C ASP A 284 0.24 -7.53 -32.23
N GLU A 285 -0.81 -6.72 -32.38
CA GLU A 285 -0.68 -5.38 -32.93
C GLU A 285 0.27 -4.54 -32.09
N LYS A 286 0.95 -3.58 -32.69
CA LYS A 286 1.90 -2.68 -32.03
C LYS A 286 1.53 -1.23 -32.24
N ILE A 287 1.89 -0.40 -31.29
CA ILE A 287 1.79 1.05 -31.40
C ILE A 287 2.98 1.69 -30.68
N THR A 288 3.52 2.77 -31.26
CA THR A 288 4.44 3.67 -30.58
C THR A 288 3.62 4.81 -29.97
N LEU A 289 3.72 4.99 -28.67
CA LEU A 289 2.96 5.99 -27.91
C LEU A 289 3.64 7.37 -27.94
N LEU A 290 2.94 8.38 -27.39
CA LEU A 290 3.46 9.76 -27.29
C LEU A 290 4.74 9.88 -26.44
N ASP A 291 4.98 8.94 -25.51
CA ASP A 291 6.19 8.84 -24.70
C ASP A 291 7.32 8.04 -25.38
N GLU A 292 7.19 7.77 -26.68
CA GLU A 292 8.11 7.01 -27.51
C GLU A 292 8.24 5.51 -27.19
N GLN A 293 7.48 4.99 -26.24
CA GLN A 293 7.43 3.56 -25.95
C GLN A 293 6.69 2.79 -27.06
N GLU A 294 7.30 1.73 -27.59
CA GLU A 294 6.61 0.74 -28.42
C GLU A 294 5.98 -0.32 -27.55
N ILE A 295 4.67 -0.44 -27.55
CA ILE A 295 3.94 -1.47 -26.82
C ILE A 295 3.31 -2.49 -27.76
N LYS A 296 3.26 -3.75 -27.30
CA LYS A 296 2.54 -4.84 -27.95
C LYS A 296 1.15 -4.96 -27.35
N LEU A 297 0.14 -4.89 -28.18
CA LEU A 297 -1.24 -4.83 -27.76
C LEU A 297 -1.82 -6.22 -27.50
N ASN A 298 -2.58 -6.34 -26.42
CA ASN A 298 -3.34 -7.53 -26.11
C ASN A 298 -4.69 -7.50 -26.86
N ALA A 299 -5.20 -8.65 -27.27
CA ALA A 299 -6.52 -8.78 -27.87
C ALA A 299 -7.60 -8.19 -26.92
N GLY A 300 -8.58 -7.50 -27.48
CA GLY A 300 -9.65 -6.85 -26.74
C GLY A 300 -9.28 -5.52 -26.08
N THR A 301 -8.07 -4.97 -26.35
CA THR A 301 -7.75 -3.58 -26.00
C THR A 301 -8.45 -2.64 -26.97
N LEU A 302 -9.17 -1.63 -26.48
CA LEU A 302 -9.85 -0.65 -27.32
C LEU A 302 -8.83 0.30 -27.97
N LEU A 303 -8.97 0.52 -29.26
CA LEU A 303 -8.08 1.33 -30.08
C LEU A 303 -8.85 2.38 -30.88
N ILE A 304 -8.23 3.54 -31.04
CA ILE A 304 -8.51 4.44 -32.14
C ILE A 304 -7.53 4.08 -33.26
N THR A 305 -8.06 3.80 -34.44
CA THR A 305 -7.25 3.37 -35.60
C THR A 305 -7.63 4.19 -36.81
N ASP A 306 -6.74 4.23 -37.78
CA ASP A 306 -7.04 4.69 -39.13
C ASP A 306 -6.75 3.58 -40.18
N ALA A 307 -6.73 3.91 -41.47
CA ALA A 307 -6.44 2.90 -42.51
C ALA A 307 -4.99 2.37 -42.47
N SER A 308 -4.07 3.02 -41.77
CA SER A 308 -2.69 2.61 -41.60
C SER A 308 -2.47 1.71 -40.36
N GLY A 309 -3.37 1.76 -39.37
CA GLY A 309 -3.25 0.93 -38.16
C GLY A 309 -3.65 1.68 -36.88
N PRO A 310 -3.18 1.22 -35.71
CA PRO A 310 -3.42 1.89 -34.43
C PRO A 310 -2.79 3.29 -34.36
N ILE A 311 -3.56 4.28 -33.96
CA ILE A 311 -3.12 5.67 -33.79
C ILE A 311 -3.29 6.17 -32.36
N ALA A 312 -4.10 5.48 -31.53
CA ALA A 312 -4.16 5.70 -30.08
C ALA A 312 -4.66 4.43 -29.38
N VAL A 313 -4.24 4.25 -28.13
CA VAL A 313 -4.92 3.35 -27.19
C VAL A 313 -6.05 4.15 -26.55
N ALA A 314 -7.28 3.82 -26.92
CA ALA A 314 -8.47 4.58 -26.56
C ALA A 314 -8.60 4.81 -25.03
N GLY A 315 -8.78 6.04 -24.64
CA GLY A 315 -8.91 6.45 -23.24
C GLY A 315 -7.63 6.32 -22.39
N ILE A 316 -6.49 5.95 -22.99
CA ILE A 316 -5.22 5.78 -22.27
C ILE A 316 -4.16 6.76 -22.78
N MET A 317 -3.69 6.61 -24.03
CA MET A 317 -2.63 7.46 -24.57
C MET A 317 -2.66 7.48 -26.09
N GLY A 318 -2.40 8.66 -26.66
CA GLY A 318 -2.25 8.84 -28.10
C GLY A 318 -0.97 8.19 -28.66
N GLY A 319 -0.95 7.93 -29.95
CA GLY A 319 0.20 7.44 -30.71
C GLY A 319 1.05 8.58 -31.26
N ALA A 320 2.36 8.35 -31.36
CA ALA A 320 3.32 9.33 -31.88
C ALA A 320 3.09 9.66 -33.38
N SER A 321 2.55 8.72 -34.17
CA SER A 321 2.41 8.87 -35.62
C SER A 321 1.49 10.00 -36.04
N THR A 322 0.48 10.30 -35.25
CA THR A 322 -0.56 11.33 -35.54
C THR A 322 -0.55 12.49 -34.53
N ALA A 323 0.52 12.59 -33.72
CA ALA A 323 0.69 13.67 -32.77
C ALA A 323 0.75 15.04 -33.45
N VAL A 324 0.16 16.03 -32.81
CA VAL A 324 0.29 17.45 -33.20
C VAL A 324 1.72 17.94 -32.94
N SER A 325 2.13 18.93 -33.71
CA SER A 325 3.46 19.54 -33.62
C SER A 325 3.38 21.03 -34.01
N ASP A 326 4.50 21.74 -33.92
CA ASP A 326 4.61 23.16 -34.33
C ASP A 326 4.31 23.37 -35.82
N ASP A 327 4.35 22.33 -36.64
CA ASP A 327 4.03 22.38 -38.07
C ASP A 327 2.57 22.04 -38.38
N THR A 328 1.79 21.59 -37.43
CA THR A 328 0.39 21.17 -37.60
C THR A 328 -0.51 22.35 -37.98
N LYS A 329 -1.21 22.25 -39.09
CA LYS A 329 -2.11 23.31 -39.59
C LYS A 329 -3.59 22.93 -39.52
N ASN A 330 -3.88 21.65 -39.48
CA ASN A 330 -5.23 21.12 -39.47
C ASN A 330 -5.30 20.05 -38.36
N ILE A 331 -6.33 20.09 -37.55
CA ILE A 331 -6.51 19.13 -36.45
C ILE A 331 -7.87 18.44 -36.57
N PHE A 332 -7.93 17.22 -36.06
CA PHE A 332 -9.16 16.54 -35.71
C PHE A 332 -9.23 16.40 -34.20
N LEU A 333 -10.18 17.10 -33.62
CA LEU A 333 -10.43 17.08 -32.16
C LEU A 333 -11.37 15.91 -31.85
N GLU A 334 -11.03 15.13 -30.81
CA GLU A 334 -11.76 13.96 -30.34
C GLU A 334 -12.25 14.18 -28.92
N GLY A 335 -13.51 13.87 -28.65
CA GLY A 335 -14.10 13.69 -27.34
C GLY A 335 -15.00 12.45 -27.35
N ALA A 336 -14.73 11.47 -26.51
CA ALA A 336 -15.48 10.23 -26.54
C ALA A 336 -15.88 9.79 -25.12
N PHE A 337 -16.93 8.98 -25.07
CA PHE A 337 -17.25 8.18 -23.90
C PHE A 337 -16.81 6.73 -24.12
N PHE A 338 -16.01 6.22 -23.21
CA PHE A 338 -15.59 4.82 -23.19
C PHE A 338 -16.17 4.14 -21.96
N THR A 339 -16.76 2.96 -22.14
CA THR A 339 -17.34 2.19 -21.05
C THR A 339 -16.27 1.81 -20.01
N PRO A 340 -16.39 2.19 -18.73
CA PRO A 340 -15.34 2.01 -17.72
C PRO A 340 -14.81 0.58 -17.60
N VAL A 341 -15.71 -0.43 -17.65
CA VAL A 341 -15.35 -1.86 -17.57
C VAL A 341 -14.38 -2.28 -18.66
N ASN A 342 -14.45 -1.69 -19.85
CA ASN A 342 -13.54 -2.02 -20.94
C ASN A 342 -12.14 -1.43 -20.77
N LEU A 343 -11.98 -0.40 -19.94
CA LEU A 343 -10.71 0.29 -19.69
C LEU A 343 -10.07 -0.09 -18.36
N ALA A 344 -10.87 -0.54 -17.40
CA ALA A 344 -10.41 -0.90 -16.06
C ALA A 344 -9.20 -1.84 -16.11
N GLY A 345 -8.08 -1.42 -15.52
CA GLY A 345 -6.83 -2.17 -15.44
C GLY A 345 -6.03 -2.27 -16.74
N LYS A 346 -6.55 -1.80 -17.89
CA LYS A 346 -5.84 -1.88 -19.20
C LYS A 346 -4.58 -1.03 -19.21
N ALA A 347 -4.63 0.21 -18.76
CA ALA A 347 -3.47 1.09 -18.66
C ALA A 347 -2.37 0.42 -17.82
N ARG A 348 -2.72 -0.09 -16.65
CA ARG A 348 -1.79 -0.80 -15.74
C ARG A 348 -1.16 -2.03 -16.37
N SER A 349 -1.90 -2.76 -17.22
CA SER A 349 -1.36 -3.95 -17.91
C SER A 349 -0.24 -3.61 -18.91
N TYR A 350 -0.13 -2.35 -19.32
CA TYR A 350 0.95 -1.81 -20.14
C TYR A 350 1.97 -0.98 -19.34
N GLY A 351 1.87 -0.95 -18.02
CA GLY A 351 2.72 -0.11 -17.19
C GLY A 351 2.44 1.39 -17.28
N LEU A 352 1.25 1.76 -17.77
CA LEU A 352 0.83 3.15 -17.97
C LEU A 352 -0.11 3.61 -16.87
N HIS A 353 0.00 4.90 -16.55
CA HIS A 353 -0.94 5.62 -15.71
C HIS A 353 -1.06 7.06 -16.24
N THR A 354 -2.23 7.44 -16.74
CA THR A 354 -2.47 8.75 -17.34
C THR A 354 -3.72 9.39 -16.75
N ASP A 355 -3.80 10.73 -16.85
CA ASP A 355 -4.98 11.49 -16.45
C ASP A 355 -6.26 11.05 -17.17
N SER A 356 -6.12 10.63 -18.42
CA SER A 356 -7.21 10.08 -19.23
C SER A 356 -7.68 8.73 -18.69
N SER A 357 -6.75 7.77 -18.50
CA SER A 357 -7.10 6.44 -17.99
C SER A 357 -7.68 6.51 -16.59
N HIS A 358 -7.14 7.40 -15.75
CA HIS A 358 -7.62 7.60 -14.39
C HIS A 358 -9.09 8.05 -14.33
N ARG A 359 -9.51 8.90 -15.28
CA ARG A 359 -10.91 9.35 -15.39
C ARG A 359 -11.80 8.29 -16.04
N PHE A 360 -11.40 7.73 -17.16
CA PHE A 360 -12.24 6.77 -17.89
C PHE A 360 -12.46 5.46 -17.12
N GLU A 361 -11.47 4.99 -16.34
CA GLU A 361 -11.64 3.80 -15.50
C GLU A 361 -12.70 4.01 -14.40
N ARG A 362 -12.89 5.25 -13.93
CA ARG A 362 -13.87 5.62 -12.90
C ARG A 362 -15.21 6.04 -13.45
N GLY A 363 -15.24 6.43 -14.71
CA GLY A 363 -16.41 6.91 -15.42
C GLY A 363 -16.36 8.41 -15.69
N VAL A 364 -16.51 8.75 -16.96
CA VAL A 364 -16.72 10.12 -17.46
C VAL A 364 -18.17 10.25 -17.83
N SER A 365 -18.80 11.39 -17.60
CA SER A 365 -20.19 11.62 -18.01
C SER A 365 -20.38 11.31 -19.50
N PHE A 366 -21.37 10.48 -19.82
CA PHE A 366 -21.64 10.10 -21.22
C PHE A 366 -22.45 11.15 -22.01
N GLU A 367 -22.80 12.27 -21.36
CA GLU A 367 -23.51 13.41 -21.97
C GLU A 367 -22.59 14.61 -22.23
N LEU A 368 -21.33 14.56 -21.80
CA LEU A 368 -20.42 15.71 -21.78
C LEU A 368 -19.65 15.93 -23.10
N GLN A 369 -19.57 14.96 -23.99
CA GLN A 369 -18.64 14.95 -25.12
C GLN A 369 -18.84 16.12 -26.05
N THR A 370 -20.09 16.42 -26.41
CA THR A 370 -20.44 17.53 -27.32
C THR A 370 -20.10 18.89 -26.70
N ASP A 371 -20.44 19.11 -25.44
CA ASP A 371 -20.13 20.34 -24.73
C ASP A 371 -18.63 20.57 -24.59
N ALA A 372 -17.86 19.50 -24.31
CA ALA A 372 -16.42 19.58 -24.23
C ALA A 372 -15.77 19.92 -25.58
N ILE A 373 -16.27 19.34 -26.69
CA ILE A 373 -15.83 19.68 -28.06
C ILE A 373 -16.16 21.14 -28.38
N GLU A 374 -17.35 21.64 -28.05
CA GLU A 374 -17.73 23.04 -28.28
C GLU A 374 -16.84 23.98 -27.45
N ARG A 375 -16.63 23.68 -26.16
CA ARG A 375 -15.77 24.47 -25.28
C ARG A 375 -14.33 24.52 -25.80
N ALA A 376 -13.75 23.40 -26.16
CA ALA A 376 -12.40 23.31 -26.68
C ALA A 376 -12.28 24.01 -28.04
N THR A 377 -13.28 23.88 -28.89
CA THR A 377 -13.31 24.58 -30.18
C THR A 377 -13.31 26.11 -30.00
N ALA A 378 -14.15 26.64 -29.11
CA ALA A 378 -14.20 28.08 -28.84
C ALA A 378 -12.83 28.60 -28.35
N LEU A 379 -12.20 27.91 -27.42
CA LEU A 379 -10.87 28.28 -26.91
C LEU A 379 -9.77 28.17 -27.98
N LEU A 380 -9.79 27.11 -28.79
CA LEU A 380 -8.84 26.98 -29.90
C LEU A 380 -8.99 28.10 -30.91
N LEU A 381 -10.21 28.44 -31.35
CA LEU A 381 -10.43 29.53 -32.31
C LEU A 381 -9.98 30.90 -31.76
N GLU A 382 -10.14 31.11 -30.46
CA GLU A 382 -9.67 32.34 -29.80
C GLU A 382 -8.12 32.40 -29.75
N ILE A 383 -7.46 31.29 -29.47
CA ILE A 383 -6.01 31.27 -29.20
C ILE A 383 -5.21 31.08 -30.50
N VAL A 384 -5.53 30.07 -31.29
CA VAL A 384 -4.77 29.70 -32.51
C VAL A 384 -5.47 30.10 -33.81
N GLY A 385 -6.70 30.62 -33.71
CA GLY A 385 -7.51 30.93 -34.89
C GLY A 385 -7.96 29.66 -35.61
N GLY A 386 -8.32 29.82 -36.86
CA GLY A 386 -8.71 28.68 -37.69
C GLY A 386 -10.18 28.71 -38.11
N GLU A 387 -10.61 27.64 -38.76
CA GLU A 387 -11.93 27.44 -39.31
C GLU A 387 -12.52 26.10 -38.87
N ALA A 388 -13.59 26.11 -38.10
CA ALA A 388 -14.24 24.93 -37.60
C ALA A 388 -15.21 24.32 -38.61
N GLY A 389 -15.13 23.01 -38.82
CA GLY A 389 -16.14 22.21 -39.52
C GLY A 389 -17.36 21.90 -38.62
N PRO A 390 -18.36 21.22 -39.13
CA PRO A 390 -19.49 20.74 -38.33
C PRO A 390 -19.01 19.61 -37.41
N ILE A 391 -19.70 19.40 -36.30
CA ILE A 391 -19.48 18.25 -35.39
C ILE A 391 -19.87 16.97 -36.15
N THR A 392 -19.02 15.94 -35.95
CA THR A 392 -19.30 14.57 -36.33
C THR A 392 -19.59 13.78 -35.06
N GLU A 393 -20.82 13.28 -34.91
CA GLU A 393 -21.27 12.56 -33.73
C GLU A 393 -21.76 11.17 -34.11
N ILE A 394 -21.35 10.16 -33.34
CA ILE A 394 -21.79 8.78 -33.48
C ILE A 394 -22.20 8.29 -32.13
N THR A 395 -23.48 7.99 -31.98
CA THR A 395 -24.09 7.50 -30.74
C THR A 395 -24.75 6.16 -30.96
N SER A 396 -24.50 5.24 -30.06
CA SER A 396 -25.18 3.94 -29.95
C SER A 396 -26.05 3.91 -28.70
N GLU A 397 -27.28 4.40 -28.82
CA GLU A 397 -28.27 4.52 -27.75
C GLU A 397 -28.43 3.25 -26.90
N SER A 398 -28.42 2.08 -27.57
CA SER A 398 -28.59 0.79 -26.88
C SER A 398 -27.42 0.36 -25.98
N HIS A 399 -26.27 1.02 -26.09
CA HIS A 399 -25.06 0.73 -25.32
C HIS A 399 -24.69 1.86 -24.35
N LEU A 400 -25.38 2.99 -24.36
CA LEU A 400 -25.24 4.02 -23.35
C LEU A 400 -25.67 3.48 -21.97
N PRO A 401 -25.05 3.93 -20.88
CA PRO A 401 -25.46 3.52 -19.53
C PRO A 401 -26.91 3.88 -19.26
N ASN A 402 -27.71 2.89 -18.87
CA ASN A 402 -29.08 3.13 -18.44
C ASN A 402 -29.10 3.49 -16.95
N ARG A 403 -29.50 4.71 -16.61
CA ARG A 403 -29.67 5.18 -15.25
C ARG A 403 -31.04 4.81 -14.72
N ALA A 404 -31.14 3.60 -14.13
CA ALA A 404 -32.37 3.18 -13.48
C ALA A 404 -32.57 3.98 -12.18
N PRO A 405 -33.82 4.40 -11.87
CA PRO A 405 -34.11 5.04 -10.60
C PRO A 405 -33.76 4.13 -9.41
N VAL A 406 -33.12 4.72 -8.40
CA VAL A 406 -32.77 4.06 -7.14
C VAL A 406 -33.74 4.49 -6.06
N LYS A 407 -34.34 3.53 -5.35
CA LYS A 407 -35.31 3.84 -4.30
C LYS A 407 -34.59 4.25 -3.00
N LEU A 408 -34.93 5.40 -2.44
CA LEU A 408 -34.50 5.87 -1.12
C LEU A 408 -35.69 5.92 -0.16
N ARG A 409 -35.67 5.09 0.88
CA ARG A 409 -36.74 5.05 1.90
C ARG A 409 -36.34 5.90 3.11
N LEU A 410 -37.19 6.83 3.51
CA LEU A 410 -36.95 7.74 4.64
C LEU A 410 -36.74 6.99 5.97
N GLU A 411 -37.54 5.94 6.22
CA GLU A 411 -37.40 5.11 7.42
C GLU A 411 -36.04 4.38 7.45
N ARG A 412 -35.62 3.83 6.30
CA ARG A 412 -34.33 3.14 6.19
C ARG A 412 -33.15 4.09 6.35
N LEU A 413 -33.21 5.25 5.70
CA LEU A 413 -32.22 6.31 5.84
C LEU A 413 -32.02 6.67 7.32
N SER A 414 -33.13 6.99 8.01
CA SER A 414 -33.09 7.36 9.43
C SER A 414 -32.58 6.24 10.33
N ARG A 415 -32.93 4.98 10.02
CA ARG A 415 -32.49 3.82 10.77
C ARG A 415 -31.00 3.53 10.59
N VAL A 416 -30.48 3.67 9.38
CA VAL A 416 -29.07 3.37 9.07
C VAL A 416 -28.15 4.42 9.67
N LEU A 417 -28.48 5.69 9.50
CA LEU A 417 -27.66 6.80 10.01
C LEU A 417 -27.94 7.13 11.49
N GLY A 418 -29.03 6.62 12.06
CA GLY A 418 -29.38 6.88 13.47
C GLY A 418 -29.90 8.28 13.74
N VAL A 419 -30.28 9.02 12.70
CA VAL A 419 -30.80 10.39 12.75
C VAL A 419 -32.12 10.46 12.00
N THR A 420 -33.09 11.22 12.51
CA THR A 420 -34.33 11.50 11.77
C THR A 420 -34.09 12.67 10.83
N PHE A 421 -34.34 12.45 9.55
CA PHE A 421 -34.19 13.46 8.51
C PHE A 421 -35.55 14.08 8.16
N GLU A 422 -35.57 15.39 8.01
CA GLU A 422 -36.74 16.09 7.44
C GLU A 422 -36.74 15.85 5.92
N PRO A 423 -37.88 15.55 5.29
CA PRO A 423 -37.98 15.34 3.86
C PRO A 423 -37.38 16.47 3.01
N VAL A 424 -37.61 17.73 3.42
CA VAL A 424 -37.07 18.90 2.74
C VAL A 424 -35.54 18.90 2.67
N PHE A 425 -34.86 18.47 3.73
CA PHE A 425 -33.41 18.35 3.71
C PHE A 425 -32.93 17.34 2.66
N VAL A 426 -33.56 16.15 2.63
CA VAL A 426 -33.24 15.10 1.64
C VAL A 426 -33.46 15.59 0.22
N GLU A 427 -34.60 16.21 -0.05
CA GLU A 427 -34.95 16.76 -1.37
C GLU A 427 -33.98 17.86 -1.82
N THR A 428 -33.60 18.76 -0.91
CA THR A 428 -32.62 19.82 -1.19
C THR A 428 -31.24 19.21 -1.51
N CYS A 429 -30.78 18.23 -0.74
CA CYS A 429 -29.50 17.54 -1.01
C CYS A 429 -29.53 16.86 -2.38
N LEU A 430 -30.59 16.13 -2.70
CA LEU A 430 -30.72 15.44 -3.99
C LEU A 430 -30.66 16.44 -5.16
N LEU A 431 -31.42 17.54 -5.08
CA LEU A 431 -31.44 18.58 -6.12
C LEU A 431 -30.05 19.22 -6.29
N ASN A 432 -29.42 19.61 -5.19
CA ASN A 432 -28.12 20.28 -5.25
C ASN A 432 -27.03 19.36 -5.77
N LEU A 433 -27.13 18.02 -5.54
CA LEU A 433 -26.28 17.01 -6.15
C LEU A 433 -26.58 16.75 -7.63
N GLY A 434 -27.57 17.45 -8.21
CA GLY A 434 -27.96 17.27 -9.60
C GLY A 434 -28.79 16.01 -9.88
N MET A 435 -29.38 15.40 -8.85
CA MET A 435 -30.23 14.21 -8.98
C MET A 435 -31.67 14.59 -9.26
N ASN A 436 -32.33 13.90 -10.18
CA ASN A 436 -33.77 13.98 -10.38
C ASN A 436 -34.45 12.95 -9.47
N PHE A 437 -35.64 13.31 -8.93
CA PHE A 437 -36.40 12.37 -8.10
C PHE A 437 -37.91 12.52 -8.25
N GLU A 438 -38.61 11.42 -7.95
CA GLU A 438 -40.07 11.38 -7.80
C GLU A 438 -40.39 10.98 -6.35
N THR A 439 -41.26 11.76 -5.68
CA THR A 439 -41.68 11.47 -4.30
C THR A 439 -42.67 10.30 -4.30
N THR A 440 -42.43 9.31 -3.43
CA THR A 440 -43.27 8.14 -3.24
C THR A 440 -43.92 8.13 -1.85
N CYS A 441 -44.77 7.14 -1.54
CA CYS A 441 -45.44 7.06 -0.24
C CYS A 441 -44.46 6.77 0.93
N ASP A 442 -43.26 6.27 0.68
CA ASP A 442 -42.28 5.86 1.72
C ASP A 442 -40.86 6.46 1.52
N GLY A 443 -40.71 7.41 0.55
CA GLY A 443 -39.46 8.08 0.24
C GLY A 443 -39.43 8.63 -1.18
N TRP A 444 -38.38 8.28 -1.92
CA TRP A 444 -38.11 8.81 -3.27
C TRP A 444 -37.61 7.72 -4.21
N GLU A 445 -37.91 7.86 -5.49
CA GLU A 445 -37.24 7.20 -6.60
C GLU A 445 -36.29 8.19 -7.24
N VAL A 446 -34.97 7.99 -7.09
CA VAL A 446 -33.93 8.96 -7.44
C VAL A 446 -33.19 8.50 -8.68
N THR A 447 -33.10 9.34 -9.70
CA THR A 447 -32.32 9.10 -10.91
C THR A 447 -30.98 9.86 -10.81
N PRO A 448 -29.83 9.17 -10.71
CA PRO A 448 -28.52 9.80 -10.63
C PRO A 448 -28.14 10.47 -11.96
N PRO A 449 -27.36 11.59 -11.94
CA PRO A 449 -26.88 12.23 -13.16
C PRO A 449 -25.83 11.35 -13.87
N ALA A 450 -25.56 11.65 -15.13
CA ALA A 450 -24.68 10.88 -16.00
C ALA A 450 -23.22 10.76 -15.48
N ALA A 451 -22.78 11.68 -14.63
CA ALA A 451 -21.44 11.68 -14.04
C ALA A 451 -21.29 10.78 -12.80
N ARG A 452 -22.39 10.37 -12.15
CA ARG A 452 -22.38 9.60 -10.91
C ARG A 452 -22.53 8.11 -11.20
N PHE A 453 -21.40 7.46 -11.56
CA PHE A 453 -21.35 6.02 -11.86
C PHE A 453 -21.44 5.15 -10.61
N ASP A 454 -21.16 5.71 -9.46
CA ASP A 454 -21.14 5.08 -8.15
C ASP A 454 -22.52 4.80 -7.56
N ILE A 455 -23.56 5.52 -7.98
CA ILE A 455 -24.89 5.42 -7.39
C ILE A 455 -25.73 4.38 -8.15
N GLU A 456 -25.86 3.20 -7.54
CA GLU A 456 -26.59 2.05 -8.10
C GLU A 456 -27.63 1.46 -7.13
N ILE A 457 -27.41 1.61 -5.82
CA ILE A 457 -28.24 1.00 -4.76
C ILE A 457 -28.64 2.04 -3.71
N GLU A 458 -29.60 1.67 -2.86
CA GLU A 458 -30.13 2.56 -1.80
C GLU A 458 -29.06 3.04 -0.83
N GLU A 459 -28.08 2.19 -0.54
CA GLU A 459 -26.97 2.49 0.35
C GLU A 459 -26.09 3.64 -0.15
N ASP A 460 -25.91 3.76 -1.46
CA ASP A 460 -25.15 4.85 -2.07
C ASP A 460 -25.83 6.21 -1.83
N LEU A 461 -27.16 6.25 -1.92
CA LEU A 461 -27.94 7.45 -1.59
C LEU A 461 -27.92 7.77 -0.09
N ILE A 462 -27.92 6.74 0.76
CA ILE A 462 -27.77 6.91 2.21
C ILE A 462 -26.39 7.47 2.55
N GLU A 463 -25.34 7.04 1.87
CA GLU A 463 -23.99 7.62 2.00
C GLU A 463 -23.99 9.11 1.65
N GLU A 464 -24.59 9.48 0.53
CA GLU A 464 -24.71 10.89 0.13
C GLU A 464 -25.38 11.75 1.21
N MET A 465 -26.48 11.28 1.76
CA MET A 465 -27.17 12.00 2.85
C MET A 465 -26.29 12.09 4.10
N GLY A 466 -25.57 11.03 4.46
CA GLY A 466 -24.70 11.00 5.63
C GLY A 466 -23.50 11.95 5.52
N ARG A 467 -22.84 11.98 4.37
CA ARG A 467 -21.68 12.83 4.15
C ARG A 467 -22.02 14.33 4.03
N ILE A 468 -23.16 14.66 3.41
CA ILE A 468 -23.63 16.07 3.31
C ILE A 468 -24.15 16.55 4.66
N TYR A 469 -24.87 15.70 5.42
CA TYR A 469 -25.27 16.02 6.79
C TYR A 469 -24.07 16.25 7.71
N GLY A 470 -22.95 15.59 7.43
CA GLY A 470 -21.72 15.57 8.20
C GLY A 470 -21.72 14.46 9.25
N TYR A 471 -20.78 13.55 9.15
CA TYR A 471 -20.66 12.40 10.06
C TYR A 471 -20.49 12.83 11.53
N ASP A 472 -19.84 13.96 11.77
CA ASP A 472 -19.65 14.51 13.11
C ASP A 472 -20.95 15.01 13.76
N ASN A 473 -21.98 15.29 12.95
CA ASN A 473 -23.30 15.67 13.43
C ASN A 473 -24.17 14.47 13.81
N ILE A 474 -23.72 13.24 13.47
CA ILE A 474 -24.43 12.01 13.79
C ILE A 474 -24.15 11.63 15.24
N PRO A 475 -25.20 11.50 16.09
CA PRO A 475 -25.01 11.22 17.52
C PRO A 475 -24.40 9.83 17.75
N GLN A 476 -23.42 9.75 18.62
CA GLN A 476 -22.83 8.50 19.03
C GLN A 476 -23.82 7.70 19.89
N THR A 477 -24.17 6.51 19.48
CA THR A 477 -25.06 5.62 20.23
C THR A 477 -24.29 4.42 20.78
N ARG A 478 -24.65 3.98 22.00
CA ARG A 478 -24.10 2.76 22.57
C ARG A 478 -24.88 1.57 22.03
N PRO A 479 -24.23 0.58 21.40
CA PRO A 479 -24.92 -0.62 20.95
C PRO A 479 -25.51 -1.37 22.15
N SER A 480 -26.78 -1.78 22.06
CA SER A 480 -27.44 -2.66 23.01
C SER A 480 -27.70 -4.00 22.38
N SER A 481 -27.17 -5.05 22.97
CA SER A 481 -27.41 -6.42 22.49
C SER A 481 -27.62 -7.38 23.65
N LEU A 482 -28.39 -8.44 23.40
CA LEU A 482 -28.49 -9.55 24.31
C LEU A 482 -27.20 -10.36 24.21
N ILE A 483 -26.36 -10.30 25.24
CA ILE A 483 -25.14 -11.07 25.31
C ILE A 483 -25.51 -12.49 25.76
N LYS A 484 -25.38 -13.45 24.86
CA LYS A 484 -25.44 -14.88 25.21
C LYS A 484 -24.04 -15.30 25.62
N MET A 485 -23.81 -15.50 26.91
CA MET A 485 -22.55 -16.05 27.40
C MET A 485 -22.40 -17.49 26.92
N THR A 486 -21.44 -17.71 26.03
CA THR A 486 -21.03 -19.05 25.62
C THR A 486 -19.93 -19.48 26.59
N PRO A 487 -20.08 -20.61 27.29
CA PRO A 487 -19.03 -21.08 28.19
C PRO A 487 -17.76 -21.38 27.38
N VAL A 488 -16.65 -20.83 27.83
CA VAL A 488 -15.33 -21.18 27.28
C VAL A 488 -15.00 -22.62 27.70
N LYS A 489 -14.47 -23.42 26.80
CA LYS A 489 -14.02 -24.77 27.11
C LYS A 489 -12.91 -24.71 28.16
N GLU A 490 -13.10 -25.35 29.30
CA GLU A 490 -12.12 -25.39 30.41
C GLU A 490 -10.80 -26.04 29.95
N ALA A 491 -10.89 -26.98 29.00
CA ALA A 491 -9.74 -27.66 28.43
C ALA A 491 -8.89 -26.79 27.43
N LEU A 492 -9.34 -25.56 27.09
CA LEU A 492 -8.61 -24.69 26.17
C LEU A 492 -7.34 -24.14 26.82
N VAL A 493 -6.17 -24.48 26.27
CA VAL A 493 -4.87 -23.92 26.70
C VAL A 493 -4.71 -22.48 26.21
N GLY A 494 -4.95 -22.24 24.91
CA GLY A 494 -4.87 -20.93 24.27
C GLY A 494 -3.45 -20.41 24.03
N MET A 495 -3.27 -19.72 22.93
CA MET A 495 -1.95 -19.21 22.54
C MET A 495 -1.39 -18.12 23.49
N SER A 496 -2.25 -17.39 24.19
CA SER A 496 -1.78 -16.40 25.17
C SER A 496 -1.00 -17.03 26.32
N LEU A 497 -1.42 -18.22 26.79
CA LEU A 497 -0.70 -18.94 27.84
C LEU A 497 0.63 -19.50 27.32
N VAL A 498 0.64 -20.00 26.07
CA VAL A 498 1.87 -20.48 25.41
C VAL A 498 2.91 -19.35 25.32
N LYS A 499 2.49 -18.18 24.82
CA LYS A 499 3.36 -16.99 24.73
C LYS A 499 3.85 -16.54 26.12
N GLN A 500 2.95 -16.45 27.09
CA GLN A 500 3.30 -16.04 28.46
C GLN A 500 4.32 -17.01 29.07
N THR A 501 4.15 -18.31 28.88
CA THR A 501 5.10 -19.31 29.37
C THR A 501 6.51 -19.10 28.80
N LEU A 502 6.64 -18.78 27.51
CA LEU A 502 7.94 -18.47 26.91
C LEU A 502 8.52 -17.16 27.46
N VAL A 503 7.70 -16.14 27.64
CA VAL A 503 8.12 -14.85 28.23
C VAL A 503 8.63 -15.07 29.66
N ASP A 504 7.93 -15.83 30.50
CA ASP A 504 8.32 -16.15 31.86
C ASP A 504 9.62 -16.96 31.93
N ARG A 505 9.95 -17.68 30.85
CA ARG A 505 11.20 -18.41 30.67
C ARG A 505 12.32 -17.59 30.04
N GLY A 506 12.08 -16.28 29.83
CA GLY A 506 13.07 -15.29 29.39
C GLY A 506 13.26 -15.20 27.88
N PHE A 507 12.23 -15.57 27.11
CA PHE A 507 12.19 -15.32 25.67
C PHE A 507 11.54 -13.98 25.35
N TYR A 508 11.92 -13.42 24.20
CA TYR A 508 11.28 -12.27 23.58
C TYR A 508 10.52 -12.70 22.35
N GLU A 509 9.32 -12.22 22.18
CA GLU A 509 8.54 -12.46 20.95
C GLU A 509 9.14 -11.66 19.79
N ALA A 510 9.36 -12.33 18.67
CA ALA A 510 9.70 -11.72 17.40
C ALA A 510 8.54 -11.90 16.43
N ILE A 511 8.35 -10.92 15.56
CA ILE A 511 7.40 -11.00 14.44
C ILE A 511 8.21 -10.77 13.18
N THR A 512 8.40 -11.84 12.39
CA THR A 512 9.20 -11.80 11.19
C THR A 512 8.33 -11.85 9.93
N TYR A 513 8.88 -11.43 8.79
CA TYR A 513 8.15 -11.51 7.53
C TYR A 513 7.83 -12.95 7.14
N SER A 514 6.65 -13.15 6.57
CA SER A 514 6.26 -14.44 5.97
C SER A 514 6.97 -14.70 4.64
N PHE A 515 7.66 -13.71 4.10
CA PHE A 515 8.44 -13.76 2.86
C PHE A 515 9.93 -13.78 3.19
N ILE A 516 10.66 -14.69 2.60
CA ILE A 516 12.08 -14.90 2.91
C ILE A 516 12.91 -15.08 1.64
N ASP A 517 14.22 -14.98 1.81
CA ASP A 517 15.21 -15.24 0.76
C ASP A 517 15.12 -16.70 0.30
N PRO A 518 14.95 -16.95 -1.02
CA PRO A 518 14.94 -18.31 -1.57
C PRO A 518 16.18 -19.12 -1.22
N SER A 519 17.35 -18.49 -1.13
CA SER A 519 18.59 -19.15 -0.79
C SER A 519 18.67 -19.55 0.69
N LEU A 520 18.13 -18.74 1.58
CA LEU A 520 17.99 -19.05 3.00
C LEU A 520 16.99 -20.18 3.21
N GLN A 521 15.84 -20.13 2.55
CA GLN A 521 14.83 -21.19 2.57
C GLN A 521 15.42 -22.54 2.16
N ALA A 522 16.14 -22.58 1.03
CA ALA A 522 16.76 -23.79 0.53
C ALA A 522 17.83 -24.38 1.47
N LYS A 523 18.47 -23.54 2.29
CA LYS A 523 19.44 -24.00 3.30
C LYS A 523 18.77 -24.55 4.55
N VAL A 524 17.68 -23.88 5.00
CA VAL A 524 17.01 -24.24 6.26
C VAL A 524 16.04 -25.41 6.07
N ASP A 525 15.38 -25.48 4.92
CA ASP A 525 14.40 -26.52 4.63
C ASP A 525 14.45 -26.90 3.13
N PRO A 526 15.49 -27.65 2.73
CA PRO A 526 15.69 -28.05 1.33
C PRO A 526 14.67 -29.08 0.82
N GLU A 527 13.94 -29.75 1.72
CA GLU A 527 12.98 -30.81 1.36
C GLU A 527 11.58 -30.28 1.07
N SER A 528 11.27 -29.07 1.50
CA SER A 528 9.98 -28.43 1.27
C SER A 528 10.00 -27.55 0.03
N GLU A 529 9.04 -27.75 -0.88
CA GLU A 529 8.84 -26.86 -2.03
C GLU A 529 8.27 -25.51 -1.56
N ALA A 530 9.08 -24.47 -1.62
CA ALA A 530 8.68 -23.12 -1.26
C ALA A 530 7.78 -22.51 -2.34
N ILE A 531 6.79 -21.72 -1.93
CA ILE A 531 5.86 -21.04 -2.82
C ILE A 531 6.49 -19.71 -3.24
N ALA A 532 6.82 -19.59 -4.53
CA ALA A 532 7.38 -18.37 -5.10
C ALA A 532 6.30 -17.27 -5.25
N LEU A 533 6.68 -16.03 -4.95
CA LEU A 533 5.83 -14.87 -5.16
C LEU A 533 5.92 -14.39 -6.60
N ALA A 534 4.79 -13.97 -7.17
CA ALA A 534 4.73 -13.44 -8.53
C ALA A 534 5.38 -12.04 -8.64
N ASN A 535 5.29 -11.23 -7.59
CA ASN A 535 5.76 -9.85 -7.53
C ASN A 535 6.36 -9.54 -6.13
N PRO A 536 7.53 -10.12 -5.81
CA PRO A 536 8.16 -9.88 -4.51
C PRO A 536 8.57 -8.41 -4.34
N ILE A 537 8.54 -7.92 -3.10
CA ILE A 537 8.99 -6.56 -2.76
C ILE A 537 10.49 -6.38 -3.07
N SER A 538 11.28 -7.44 -2.82
CA SER A 538 12.70 -7.50 -3.17
C SER A 538 13.10 -8.95 -3.47
N ALA A 539 14.27 -9.16 -4.05
CA ALA A 539 14.80 -10.50 -4.33
C ALA A 539 14.97 -11.34 -3.05
N ASP A 540 15.28 -10.68 -1.93
CA ASP A 540 15.47 -11.32 -0.62
C ASP A 540 14.14 -11.72 0.05
N MET A 541 12.99 -11.42 -0.57
CA MET A 541 11.66 -11.75 -0.10
C MET A 541 10.87 -12.53 -1.18
N GLY A 542 11.56 -13.43 -1.89
CA GLY A 542 11.03 -14.06 -3.10
C GLY A 542 10.11 -15.26 -2.87
N VAL A 543 10.09 -15.87 -1.66
CA VAL A 543 9.30 -17.07 -1.37
C VAL A 543 8.61 -17.00 -0.02
N MET A 544 7.49 -17.74 0.10
CA MET A 544 6.81 -17.94 1.37
C MET A 544 7.59 -18.92 2.25
N ARG A 545 7.70 -18.62 3.55
CA ARG A 545 8.41 -19.47 4.54
C ARG A 545 7.69 -20.80 4.77
N THR A 546 8.47 -21.91 4.83
CA THR A 546 7.98 -23.26 5.18
C THR A 546 8.15 -23.60 6.66
N ASN A 547 8.91 -22.80 7.38
CA ASN A 547 9.12 -22.83 8.83
C ASN A 547 9.38 -21.41 9.37
N LEU A 548 9.40 -21.25 10.69
CA LEU A 548 9.72 -19.96 11.31
C LEU A 548 11.21 -19.75 11.56
N TRP A 549 12.03 -20.81 11.44
CA TRP A 549 13.46 -20.73 11.77
C TRP A 549 14.20 -19.74 10.88
N ALA A 550 13.87 -19.66 9.59
CA ALA A 550 14.55 -18.74 8.68
C ALA A 550 14.52 -17.28 9.18
N GLY A 551 13.35 -16.76 9.52
CA GLY A 551 13.19 -15.41 10.06
C GLY A 551 13.82 -15.23 11.45
N LEU A 552 13.70 -16.25 12.32
CA LEU A 552 14.31 -16.23 13.65
C LEU A 552 15.84 -16.25 13.59
N LEU A 553 16.44 -17.01 12.68
CA LEU A 553 17.90 -17.08 12.49
C LEU A 553 18.47 -15.77 11.94
N ASP A 554 17.76 -15.12 11.02
CA ASP A 554 18.12 -13.79 10.51
C ASP A 554 18.06 -12.73 11.64
N THR A 555 16.99 -12.79 12.44
CA THR A 555 16.86 -11.94 13.62
C THR A 555 17.93 -12.21 14.67
N LEU A 556 18.31 -13.47 14.86
CA LEU A 556 19.42 -13.87 15.73
C LEU A 556 20.73 -13.24 15.26
N GLN A 557 21.07 -13.39 13.97
CA GLN A 557 22.28 -12.82 13.38
C GLN A 557 22.31 -11.29 13.51
N TYR A 558 21.17 -10.63 13.26
CA TYR A 558 21.03 -9.19 13.45
C TYR A 558 21.38 -8.73 14.87
N ASN A 559 20.94 -9.48 15.88
CA ASN A 559 21.21 -9.16 17.28
C ASN A 559 22.64 -9.51 17.70
N LEU A 560 23.21 -10.62 17.20
CA LEU A 560 24.62 -10.97 17.41
C LEU A 560 25.57 -9.90 16.88
N ASN A 561 25.29 -9.36 15.69
CA ASN A 561 26.05 -8.27 15.09
C ASN A 561 25.98 -6.98 15.91
N ARG A 562 25.02 -6.88 16.85
CA ARG A 562 24.87 -5.78 17.82
C ARG A 562 25.35 -6.16 19.22
N GLN A 563 26.19 -7.19 19.29
CA GLN A 563 26.88 -7.61 20.52
C GLN A 563 25.94 -8.09 21.63
N GLN A 564 24.76 -8.61 21.27
CA GLN A 564 23.91 -9.28 22.23
C GLN A 564 24.47 -10.67 22.54
N ASN A 565 24.79 -10.93 23.81
CA ASN A 565 25.48 -12.16 24.25
C ASN A 565 24.51 -13.28 24.66
N ARG A 566 23.26 -12.95 24.87
CA ARG A 566 22.18 -13.89 25.25
C ARG A 566 20.95 -13.55 24.43
N ILE A 567 20.54 -14.48 23.58
CA ILE A 567 19.41 -14.29 22.70
C ILE A 567 18.48 -15.50 22.83
N CYS A 568 17.25 -15.25 23.27
CA CYS A 568 16.17 -16.21 23.33
C CYS A 568 14.96 -15.56 22.66
N LEU A 569 14.66 -15.97 21.43
CA LEU A 569 13.55 -15.42 20.64
C LEU A 569 12.53 -16.51 20.35
N PHE A 570 11.27 -16.14 20.28
CA PHE A 570 10.22 -17.03 19.78
C PHE A 570 9.28 -16.27 18.85
N GLU A 571 8.59 -17.01 18.01
CA GLU A 571 7.51 -16.50 17.17
C GLU A 571 6.36 -17.49 17.14
N CYS A 572 5.13 -16.95 17.16
CA CYS A 572 3.90 -17.67 16.86
C CYS A 572 3.40 -17.19 15.51
N GLY A 573 3.50 -17.99 14.48
CA GLY A 573 3.22 -17.54 13.13
C GLY A 573 2.80 -18.66 12.18
N LEU A 574 2.31 -18.27 11.02
CA LEU A 574 1.94 -19.19 9.96
C LEU A 574 3.17 -19.62 9.15
N LYS A 575 3.20 -20.90 8.81
CA LYS A 575 4.04 -21.46 7.75
C LYS A 575 3.19 -21.92 6.58
N PHE A 576 3.77 -21.92 5.39
CA PHE A 576 3.08 -22.14 4.13
C PHE A 576 3.65 -23.35 3.42
N LEU A 577 2.82 -24.37 3.21
CA LEU A 577 3.23 -25.63 2.63
C LEU A 577 2.39 -25.94 1.40
N ARG A 578 3.00 -26.47 0.36
CA ARG A 578 2.28 -27.03 -0.78
C ARG A 578 1.97 -28.50 -0.51
N GLN A 579 0.70 -28.87 -0.41
CA GLN A 579 0.25 -30.23 -0.24
C GLN A 579 -0.93 -30.49 -1.18
N ASP A 580 -0.88 -31.56 -1.97
CA ASP A 580 -1.95 -31.97 -2.91
C ASP A 580 -2.37 -30.83 -3.88
N ASN A 581 -1.41 -30.04 -4.38
CA ASN A 581 -1.61 -28.84 -5.18
C ASN A 581 -2.34 -27.67 -4.49
N GLU A 582 -2.62 -27.78 -3.20
CA GLU A 582 -3.19 -26.71 -2.39
C GLU A 582 -2.14 -26.05 -1.50
N ILE A 583 -2.37 -24.77 -1.19
CA ILE A 583 -1.56 -24.05 -0.20
C ILE A 583 -2.18 -24.25 1.17
N LYS A 584 -1.47 -24.95 2.05
CA LYS A 584 -1.84 -25.16 3.44
C LYS A 584 -1.11 -24.16 4.34
N GLN A 585 -1.87 -23.47 5.17
CA GLN A 585 -1.33 -22.59 6.20
C GLN A 585 -1.43 -23.29 7.54
N LYS A 586 -0.30 -23.40 8.26
CA LYS A 586 -0.26 -24.02 9.59
C LYS A 586 0.33 -23.05 10.60
N LEU A 587 -0.40 -22.86 11.69
CA LEU A 587 0.10 -22.08 12.83
C LEU A 587 1.09 -22.94 13.61
N VAL A 588 2.27 -22.37 13.88
CA VAL A 588 3.33 -23.02 14.67
C VAL A 588 3.92 -22.06 15.70
N VAL A 589 4.53 -22.63 16.72
CA VAL A 589 5.33 -21.92 17.72
C VAL A 589 6.76 -22.35 17.54
N ALA A 590 7.66 -21.42 17.29
CA ALA A 590 9.08 -21.74 17.14
C ALA A 590 9.94 -20.83 18.01
N GLY A 591 11.12 -21.29 18.33
CA GLY A 591 12.09 -20.50 19.08
C GLY A 591 13.52 -20.79 18.71
N VAL A 592 14.38 -19.82 19.02
CA VAL A 592 15.82 -19.89 18.88
C VAL A 592 16.50 -19.43 20.17
N LEU A 593 17.54 -20.16 20.57
CA LEU A 593 18.36 -19.85 21.74
C LEU A 593 19.81 -19.78 21.31
N ASN A 594 20.51 -18.77 21.80
CA ASN A 594 21.98 -18.68 21.64
C ASN A 594 22.60 -17.95 22.82
N GLY A 595 23.84 -18.32 23.14
CA GLY A 595 24.66 -17.65 24.15
C GLY A 595 24.60 -18.32 25.50
N VAL A 596 24.53 -17.56 26.57
CA VAL A 596 24.58 -18.03 27.96
C VAL A 596 23.18 -18.32 28.49
N LEU A 597 23.08 -19.32 29.41
CA LEU A 597 21.78 -19.75 29.95
C LEU A 597 21.09 -18.63 30.75
N TYR A 598 21.85 -17.99 31.64
CA TYR A 598 21.37 -16.94 32.51
C TYR A 598 21.99 -15.58 32.16
N PRO A 599 21.35 -14.48 32.40
CA PRO A 599 22.00 -13.17 32.41
C PRO A 599 23.17 -13.16 33.38
N GLU A 600 24.17 -12.33 33.11
CA GLU A 600 25.34 -12.21 33.98
C GLU A 600 24.89 -11.84 35.42
N GLN A 601 25.31 -12.65 36.38
CA GLN A 601 24.96 -12.51 37.80
C GLN A 601 25.99 -13.17 38.70
N TRP A 602 26.06 -12.79 39.94
CA TRP A 602 27.04 -13.27 40.92
C TRP A 602 26.71 -14.63 41.52
N ALA A 603 25.42 -15.02 41.53
CA ALA A 603 24.94 -16.19 42.30
C ALA A 603 25.01 -17.51 41.53
N VAL A 604 25.16 -17.50 40.22
CA VAL A 604 25.13 -18.70 39.37
C VAL A 604 26.30 -18.70 38.41
N THR A 605 26.98 -19.85 38.34
CA THR A 605 28.04 -20.06 37.34
C THR A 605 27.42 -20.05 35.94
N ASN A 606 27.90 -19.14 35.11
CA ASN A 606 27.38 -18.99 33.77
C ASN A 606 27.93 -20.08 32.84
N ARG A 607 27.05 -20.77 32.13
CA ARG A 607 27.37 -21.73 31.10
C ARG A 607 26.60 -21.39 29.81
N LYS A 608 27.07 -21.91 28.69
CA LYS A 608 26.31 -21.81 27.44
C LYS A 608 25.06 -22.70 27.49
N VAL A 609 24.05 -22.28 26.75
CA VAL A 609 22.86 -23.11 26.52
C VAL A 609 23.21 -24.40 25.80
N ASP A 610 22.47 -25.46 26.09
CA ASP A 610 22.63 -26.75 25.48
C ASP A 610 21.28 -27.34 24.98
N PHE A 611 21.34 -28.57 24.47
CA PHE A 611 20.16 -29.27 23.97
C PHE A 611 19.09 -29.46 25.05
N PHE A 612 19.53 -29.80 26.28
CA PHE A 612 18.58 -30.09 27.37
C PHE A 612 17.89 -28.85 27.91
N ASP A 613 18.54 -27.68 27.86
CA ASP A 613 17.88 -26.41 28.16
C ASP A 613 16.74 -26.15 27.18
N THR A 614 17.02 -26.33 25.90
CA THR A 614 16.01 -26.14 24.84
C THR A 614 14.88 -27.15 24.96
N LYS A 615 15.22 -28.43 25.22
CA LYS A 615 14.24 -29.49 25.49
C LYS A 615 13.35 -29.15 26.67
N GLY A 616 13.92 -28.63 27.77
CA GLY A 616 13.18 -28.23 28.97
C GLY A 616 12.22 -27.08 28.74
N HIS A 617 12.50 -26.18 27.76
CA HIS A 617 11.54 -25.16 27.32
C HIS A 617 10.39 -25.79 26.54
N VAL A 618 10.69 -26.73 25.67
CA VAL A 618 9.67 -27.47 24.89
C VAL A 618 8.79 -28.30 25.83
N GLU A 619 9.38 -29.03 26.77
CA GLU A 619 8.63 -29.81 27.78
C GLU A 619 7.70 -28.94 28.62
N ALA A 620 8.13 -27.74 29.00
CA ALA A 620 7.28 -26.78 29.71
C ALA A 620 6.07 -26.33 28.87
N LEU A 621 6.25 -26.16 27.55
CA LEU A 621 5.12 -25.88 26.67
C LEU A 621 4.18 -27.07 26.54
N LEU A 622 4.72 -28.27 26.32
CA LEU A 622 3.92 -29.47 26.18
C LEU A 622 3.15 -29.76 27.47
N GLY A 623 3.76 -29.48 28.65
CA GLY A 623 3.14 -29.59 29.96
C GLY A 623 1.88 -28.76 30.14
N LEU A 624 1.73 -27.65 29.41
CA LEU A 624 0.48 -26.85 29.43
C LEU A 624 -0.74 -27.66 29.00
N THR A 625 -0.55 -28.68 28.19
CA THR A 625 -1.64 -29.54 27.73
C THR A 625 -2.11 -30.54 28.80
N GLY A 626 -1.31 -30.78 29.85
CA GLY A 626 -1.55 -31.85 30.85
C GLY A 626 -1.42 -33.26 30.28
N LYS A 627 -0.86 -33.41 29.08
CA LYS A 627 -0.70 -34.68 28.34
C LYS A 627 0.77 -35.11 28.27
N ASP A 628 1.59 -34.73 29.22
CA ASP A 628 3.06 -34.88 29.19
C ASP A 628 3.51 -36.28 28.86
N LEU A 629 2.85 -37.29 29.41
CA LEU A 629 3.14 -38.71 29.20
C LEU A 629 2.74 -39.25 27.81
N GLU A 630 2.11 -38.43 26.99
CA GLU A 630 1.73 -38.81 25.63
C GLU A 630 2.73 -38.28 24.58
N PHE A 631 3.70 -37.46 25.00
CA PHE A 631 4.74 -36.97 24.10
C PHE A 631 6.00 -37.86 24.18
N THR A 632 6.57 -38.11 23.01
CA THR A 632 7.80 -38.91 22.87
C THR A 632 8.82 -38.15 22.03
N PHE A 633 10.04 -38.03 22.56
CA PHE A 633 11.19 -37.50 21.81
C PHE A 633 11.93 -38.65 21.17
N LYS A 634 12.04 -38.65 19.85
CA LYS A 634 12.79 -39.68 19.11
C LYS A 634 13.97 -39.07 18.40
N VAL A 635 15.12 -39.76 18.44
CA VAL A 635 16.25 -39.38 17.60
C VAL A 635 15.83 -39.52 16.14
N ASP A 636 15.89 -38.45 15.42
CA ASP A 636 15.51 -38.40 13.99
C ASP A 636 16.33 -37.32 13.30
N SER A 637 16.45 -37.37 11.98
CA SER A 637 17.22 -36.44 11.19
C SER A 637 16.37 -35.34 10.56
N HIS A 638 16.82 -34.11 10.65
CA HIS A 638 16.26 -32.96 9.96
C HIS A 638 17.40 -32.20 9.28
N PRO A 639 17.29 -31.78 8.02
CA PRO A 639 18.37 -31.11 7.28
C PRO A 639 19.00 -29.91 7.99
N ALA A 640 18.20 -29.13 8.68
CA ALA A 640 18.67 -27.96 9.44
C ALA A 640 19.30 -28.30 10.80
N LEU A 641 19.16 -29.54 11.31
CA LEU A 641 19.54 -29.89 12.67
C LEU A 641 20.79 -30.80 12.73
N HIS A 642 21.50 -30.69 13.82
CA HIS A 642 22.68 -31.52 14.11
C HIS A 642 22.29 -32.99 14.32
N PRO A 643 22.85 -33.94 13.57
CA PRO A 643 22.41 -35.34 13.59
C PRO A 643 22.53 -36.04 14.93
N GLY A 644 23.43 -35.59 15.84
CA GLY A 644 23.62 -36.15 17.18
C GLY A 644 22.99 -35.30 18.31
N GLN A 645 22.36 -34.17 17.98
CA GLN A 645 21.76 -33.28 18.99
C GLN A 645 20.40 -32.78 18.48
N SER A 646 19.55 -33.67 18.01
CA SER A 646 18.19 -33.36 17.52
C SER A 646 17.20 -34.45 17.93
N ALA A 647 15.95 -34.07 18.05
CA ALA A 647 14.85 -34.98 18.27
C ALA A 647 13.59 -34.53 17.55
N ALA A 648 12.90 -35.46 16.91
CA ALA A 648 11.52 -35.28 16.48
C ALA A 648 10.59 -35.54 17.67
N ILE A 649 9.52 -34.76 17.73
CA ILE A 649 8.51 -34.82 18.80
C ILE A 649 7.24 -35.43 18.24
N TYR A 650 6.78 -36.51 18.93
CA TYR A 650 5.58 -37.21 18.55
C TYR A 650 4.56 -37.16 19.67
N PHE A 651 3.28 -37.07 19.30
CA PHE A 651 2.15 -37.13 20.20
C PHE A 651 1.36 -38.43 19.98
N GLY A 652 1.01 -39.15 21.03
CA GLY A 652 0.18 -40.32 21.02
C GLY A 652 0.83 -41.51 21.75
N LYS A 653 0.01 -42.32 22.45
CA LYS A 653 0.43 -43.45 23.32
C LYS A 653 0.96 -44.67 22.56
N ASN A 654 0.51 -44.87 21.31
CA ASN A 654 0.87 -46.05 20.53
C ASN A 654 1.76 -45.69 19.37
N GLU A 655 2.91 -46.32 19.24
CA GLU A 655 3.86 -46.07 18.15
C GLU A 655 3.23 -46.12 16.74
N LYS A 656 2.20 -46.90 16.53
CA LYS A 656 1.52 -47.05 15.22
C LYS A 656 0.65 -45.87 14.86
N ASN A 657 0.23 -45.03 15.83
CA ASN A 657 -0.69 -43.91 15.66
C ASN A 657 -0.09 -42.59 16.18
N GLN A 658 1.21 -42.51 16.30
CA GLN A 658 1.87 -41.28 16.72
C GLN A 658 1.85 -40.25 15.61
N GLN A 659 1.50 -39.03 15.97
CA GLN A 659 1.53 -37.87 15.08
C GLN A 659 2.82 -37.08 15.33
N HIS A 660 3.56 -36.76 14.28
CA HIS A 660 4.67 -35.83 14.35
C HIS A 660 4.15 -34.41 14.62
N VAL A 661 4.66 -33.76 15.66
CA VAL A 661 4.14 -32.49 16.14
C VAL A 661 5.20 -31.39 16.25
N GLY A 662 6.47 -31.74 16.08
CA GLY A 662 7.51 -30.72 16.11
C GLY A 662 8.93 -31.27 16.17
N TRP A 663 9.87 -30.34 16.26
CA TRP A 663 11.32 -30.60 16.30
C TRP A 663 11.97 -29.78 17.39
N VAL A 664 13.07 -30.32 17.92
CA VAL A 664 14.00 -29.61 18.81
C VAL A 664 15.44 -30.06 18.53
N GLY A 665 16.40 -29.15 18.52
CA GLY A 665 17.78 -29.52 18.28
C GLY A 665 18.75 -28.35 18.17
N ALA A 666 20.04 -28.71 18.15
CA ALA A 666 21.12 -27.83 17.74
C ALA A 666 21.05 -27.60 16.24
N LEU A 667 21.38 -26.40 15.78
CA LEU A 667 21.48 -26.11 14.36
C LEU A 667 22.62 -26.90 13.71
N HIS A 668 22.45 -27.36 12.48
CA HIS A 668 23.46 -28.12 11.75
C HIS A 668 24.75 -27.30 11.59
N PRO A 669 25.96 -27.90 11.83
CA PRO A 669 27.21 -27.16 11.75
C PRO A 669 27.48 -26.45 10.42
N GLU A 670 27.07 -27.07 9.29
CA GLU A 670 27.17 -26.45 7.98
C GLU A 670 26.25 -25.21 7.86
N LEU A 671 25.07 -25.26 8.44
CA LEU A 671 24.14 -24.13 8.46
C LEU A 671 24.66 -23.01 9.37
N ASN A 672 25.21 -23.35 10.55
CA ASN A 672 25.88 -22.35 11.40
C ASN A 672 26.99 -21.61 10.63
N LYS A 673 27.82 -22.37 9.89
CA LYS A 673 28.89 -21.79 9.07
C LYS A 673 28.36 -20.94 7.92
N ALA A 674 27.31 -21.42 7.24
CA ALA A 674 26.72 -20.74 6.08
C ALA A 674 26.00 -19.44 6.45
N LEU A 675 25.54 -19.30 7.70
CA LEU A 675 24.85 -18.14 8.26
C LEU A 675 25.71 -17.34 9.24
N ASP A 676 27.02 -17.67 9.36
CA ASP A 676 27.95 -17.04 10.33
C ASP A 676 27.37 -16.98 11.75
N LEU A 677 26.80 -18.10 12.19
CA LEU A 677 26.21 -18.25 13.52
C LEU A 677 27.11 -19.07 14.44
N PRO A 678 27.10 -18.83 15.77
CA PRO A 678 27.81 -19.62 16.73
C PRO A 678 27.33 -21.07 16.76
N SER A 679 28.22 -22.01 17.06
CA SER A 679 27.93 -23.44 17.17
C SER A 679 26.95 -23.82 18.30
N SER A 680 26.71 -22.91 19.24
CA SER A 680 25.76 -23.09 20.36
C SER A 680 24.38 -22.49 20.05
N THR A 681 23.89 -22.62 18.81
CA THR A 681 22.56 -22.21 18.40
C THR A 681 21.60 -23.39 18.44
N PHE A 682 20.52 -23.25 19.17
CA PHE A 682 19.46 -24.26 19.31
C PHE A 682 18.14 -23.72 18.87
N VAL A 683 17.30 -24.58 18.29
CA VAL A 683 15.98 -24.21 17.76
C VAL A 683 14.94 -25.25 18.13
N PHE A 684 13.68 -24.81 18.17
CA PHE A 684 12.52 -25.71 18.23
C PHE A 684 11.39 -25.17 17.37
N GLU A 685 10.48 -26.06 16.95
CA GLU A 685 9.19 -25.71 16.30
C GLU A 685 8.15 -26.74 16.71
N LEU A 686 6.94 -26.27 17.09
CA LEU A 686 5.80 -27.07 17.52
C LEU A 686 4.56 -26.66 16.74
N ASN A 687 3.72 -27.62 16.37
CA ASN A 687 2.38 -27.35 15.83
C ASN A 687 1.50 -26.72 16.89
N ALA A 688 0.88 -25.59 16.61
CA ALA A 688 0.04 -24.86 17.55
C ALA A 688 -1.29 -25.57 17.87
N GLU A 689 -1.73 -26.47 16.99
CA GLU A 689 -2.94 -27.32 17.20
C GLU A 689 -2.87 -28.15 18.49
N LEU A 690 -1.65 -28.43 18.99
CA LEU A 690 -1.45 -29.12 20.26
C LEU A 690 -2.10 -28.40 21.45
N PHE A 691 -2.20 -27.07 21.37
CA PHE A 691 -2.67 -26.19 22.44
C PHE A 691 -4.16 -25.85 22.34
N GLU A 692 -4.90 -26.43 21.39
CA GLU A 692 -6.33 -26.22 21.26
C GLU A 692 -7.13 -26.97 22.33
N GLU A 693 -6.63 -28.11 22.81
CA GLU A 693 -7.32 -28.92 23.79
C GLU A 693 -6.34 -29.62 24.76
N GLY A 694 -6.36 -29.17 26.00
CA GLY A 694 -5.64 -29.79 27.12
C GLY A 694 -6.47 -30.82 27.90
N LEU A 695 -5.88 -31.43 28.87
CA LEU A 695 -6.58 -32.26 29.87
C LEU A 695 -7.08 -31.39 31.03
N ILE A 696 -8.32 -31.60 31.44
CA ILE A 696 -8.82 -31.05 32.70
C ILE A 696 -8.19 -31.84 33.84
N PRO A 697 -7.42 -31.20 34.74
CA PRO A 697 -6.79 -31.90 35.86
C PRO A 697 -7.82 -32.60 36.74
N ALA A 698 -7.62 -33.88 36.95
CA ALA A 698 -8.44 -34.64 37.88
C ALA A 698 -7.83 -34.61 39.31
N PHE A 699 -8.64 -34.31 40.28
CA PHE A 699 -8.21 -34.30 41.68
C PHE A 699 -7.69 -35.68 42.11
N LYS A 700 -6.47 -35.72 42.71
CA LYS A 700 -5.96 -36.90 43.39
C LYS A 700 -5.74 -36.56 44.85
N SER A 701 -6.22 -37.44 45.72
CA SER A 701 -6.02 -37.25 47.19
C SER A 701 -4.55 -37.31 47.51
N VAL A 702 -4.10 -36.36 48.33
CA VAL A 702 -2.73 -36.37 48.87
C VAL A 702 -2.62 -37.42 49.93
N SER A 703 -1.58 -38.28 49.87
CA SER A 703 -1.35 -39.28 50.91
C SER A 703 -0.96 -38.62 52.22
N LYS A 704 -1.48 -39.14 53.33
CA LYS A 704 -1.13 -38.77 54.71
C LYS A 704 0.10 -39.54 55.26
N TYR A 705 0.61 -40.46 54.48
CA TYR A 705 1.70 -41.36 54.91
C TYR A 705 3.02 -40.87 54.34
N PRO A 706 4.14 -41.14 55.00
CA PRO A 706 5.46 -40.72 54.51
C PRO A 706 5.85 -41.42 53.19
N ALA A 707 6.47 -40.67 52.30
CA ALA A 707 7.13 -41.23 51.10
C ALA A 707 8.53 -41.78 51.47
N ILE A 708 8.98 -42.78 50.73
CA ILE A 708 10.31 -43.36 50.83
C ILE A 708 11.02 -43.20 49.50
N ARG A 709 12.20 -42.64 49.48
CA ARG A 709 13.06 -42.54 48.29
C ARG A 709 14.08 -43.65 48.25
N ARG A 710 14.26 -44.28 47.11
CA ARG A 710 15.32 -45.21 46.82
C ARG A 710 16.06 -44.78 45.55
N ASP A 711 17.36 -44.70 45.65
CA ASP A 711 18.21 -44.37 44.51
C ASP A 711 18.79 -45.68 43.95
N LEU A 712 18.70 -45.80 42.62
CA LEU A 712 19.23 -46.89 41.84
C LEU A 712 20.31 -46.38 40.90
N ALA A 713 21.49 -46.95 40.96
CA ALA A 713 22.54 -46.75 39.96
C ALA A 713 22.60 -47.96 39.04
N ILE A 714 22.26 -47.80 37.78
CA ILE A 714 22.23 -48.87 36.82
C ILE A 714 23.19 -48.59 35.65
N ILE A 715 23.80 -49.66 35.14
CA ILE A 715 24.66 -49.60 33.96
C ILE A 715 23.89 -50.21 32.78
N VAL A 716 23.78 -49.46 31.68
CA VAL A 716 23.12 -49.88 30.45
C VAL A 716 23.99 -49.62 29.22
N GLU A 717 23.70 -50.26 28.09
CA GLU A 717 24.31 -49.94 26.80
C GLU A 717 24.10 -48.43 26.43
N GLN A 718 25.10 -47.82 25.85
CA GLN A 718 25.09 -46.38 25.52
C GLN A 718 23.93 -45.97 24.60
N ASN A 719 23.47 -46.87 23.70
CA ASN A 719 22.38 -46.67 22.79
C ASN A 719 20.97 -46.73 23.43
N ILE A 720 20.87 -47.23 24.69
CA ILE A 720 19.59 -47.26 25.40
C ILE A 720 19.27 -45.85 25.92
N SER A 721 18.13 -45.33 25.51
CA SER A 721 17.68 -44.01 25.96
C SER A 721 17.22 -44.04 27.43
N ALA A 722 17.42 -42.93 28.16
CA ALA A 722 16.90 -42.78 29.51
C ALA A 722 15.36 -42.96 29.56
N GLN A 723 14.65 -42.47 28.53
CA GLN A 723 13.20 -42.64 28.39
C GLN A 723 12.79 -44.11 28.40
N LYS A 724 13.52 -44.99 27.66
CA LYS A 724 13.21 -46.41 27.61
C LYS A 724 13.42 -47.08 28.96
N VAL A 725 14.42 -46.65 29.73
CA VAL A 725 14.63 -47.10 31.10
C VAL A 725 13.49 -46.67 32.01
N MET A 726 13.11 -45.40 31.98
CA MET A 726 12.03 -44.85 32.79
C MET A 726 10.69 -45.52 32.43
N ASP A 727 10.39 -45.72 31.16
CA ASP A 727 9.17 -46.41 30.69
C ASP A 727 9.12 -47.86 31.19
N THR A 728 10.27 -48.55 31.24
CA THR A 728 10.38 -49.92 31.76
C THR A 728 10.10 -49.94 33.27
N ILE A 729 10.60 -49.00 34.03
CA ILE A 729 10.33 -48.85 35.46
C ILE A 729 8.84 -48.59 35.70
N HIS A 730 8.26 -47.63 35.00
CA HIS A 730 6.83 -47.32 35.09
C HIS A 730 5.95 -48.54 34.72
N ALA A 731 6.36 -49.31 33.70
CA ALA A 731 5.65 -50.51 33.30
C ALA A 731 5.75 -51.61 34.37
N SER A 732 6.89 -51.78 34.96
CA SER A 732 7.13 -52.74 36.07
C SER A 732 6.25 -52.42 37.30
N CYS A 733 6.28 -51.15 37.72
CA CYS A 733 5.47 -50.70 38.88
C CYS A 733 3.96 -50.76 38.62
N ARG A 734 3.51 -50.57 37.40
CA ARG A 734 2.08 -50.78 37.03
C ARG A 734 1.70 -52.28 37.01
N ALA A 735 2.60 -53.11 36.54
CA ALA A 735 2.38 -54.57 36.46
C ALA A 735 2.28 -55.23 37.84
N SER A 736 3.04 -54.71 38.83
CA SER A 736 2.98 -55.16 40.21
C SER A 736 1.61 -54.90 40.88
N GLY A 737 0.80 -53.94 40.28
CA GLY A 737 -0.50 -53.59 40.81
C GLY A 737 -0.48 -52.81 42.14
N THR A 738 0.68 -52.41 42.60
CA THR A 738 0.89 -51.74 43.89
C THR A 738 0.61 -50.26 43.84
N ASP A 739 0.74 -49.63 42.67
CA ASP A 739 0.59 -48.17 42.37
C ASP A 739 1.28 -47.25 43.42
N ILE A 740 2.47 -47.67 43.89
CA ILE A 740 3.21 -46.96 44.91
C ILE A 740 4.27 -46.03 44.38
N LEU A 741 4.65 -46.13 43.12
CA LEU A 741 5.59 -45.19 42.48
C LEU A 741 4.93 -43.83 42.22
N GLN A 742 5.36 -42.80 42.99
CA GLN A 742 4.81 -41.44 42.84
C GLN A 742 5.65 -40.58 41.92
N ASP A 743 6.97 -40.71 41.95
CA ASP A 743 7.91 -39.93 41.20
C ASP A 743 9.14 -40.76 40.82
N LEU A 744 9.67 -40.47 39.62
CA LEU A 744 10.87 -41.10 39.05
C LEU A 744 11.75 -40.02 38.41
N GLU A 745 12.92 -39.79 39.01
CA GLU A 745 13.86 -38.76 38.63
C GLU A 745 15.17 -39.37 38.13
N LEU A 746 15.66 -38.91 36.97
CA LEU A 746 17.04 -39.18 36.53
C LEU A 746 17.91 -38.04 37.04
N PHE A 747 18.75 -38.28 38.03
CA PHE A 747 19.54 -37.25 38.65
C PHE A 747 21.06 -37.32 38.31
N ASP A 748 21.52 -38.45 37.74
CA ASP A 748 22.92 -38.59 37.32
C ASP A 748 23.07 -39.42 36.05
N VAL A 749 23.95 -38.98 35.15
CA VAL A 749 24.39 -39.71 33.97
C VAL A 749 25.90 -39.67 33.93
N TYR A 750 26.53 -40.84 34.04
CA TYR A 750 27.98 -40.94 34.10
C TYR A 750 28.54 -41.86 33.02
N GLU A 751 29.50 -41.35 32.29
CA GLU A 751 30.32 -42.09 31.32
C GLU A 751 31.79 -41.81 31.67
N GLY A 752 32.58 -42.81 32.06
CA GLY A 752 33.97 -42.58 32.41
C GLY A 752 34.62 -43.75 33.12
N GLU A 753 35.60 -43.43 33.94
CA GLU A 753 36.41 -44.44 34.64
C GLU A 753 35.52 -45.33 35.55
N GLY A 754 35.62 -46.63 35.40
CA GLY A 754 34.82 -47.62 36.10
C GLY A 754 33.56 -48.09 35.37
N ILE A 755 33.30 -47.58 34.16
CA ILE A 755 32.23 -48.06 33.28
C ILE A 755 32.83 -48.61 31.98
N ASP A 756 32.42 -49.80 31.56
CA ASP A 756 32.88 -50.42 30.31
C ASP A 756 32.63 -49.53 29.09
N SER A 757 33.55 -49.59 28.14
CA SER A 757 33.40 -48.84 26.88
C SER A 757 32.10 -49.24 26.17
N GLY A 758 31.33 -48.25 25.71
CA GLY A 758 30.00 -48.44 25.09
C GLY A 758 28.86 -48.62 26.07
N ARG A 759 29.07 -48.41 27.36
CA ARG A 759 28.05 -48.41 28.41
C ARG A 759 28.01 -47.07 29.14
N LYS A 760 26.88 -46.79 29.80
CA LYS A 760 26.69 -45.62 30.66
C LYS A 760 25.98 -46.00 31.96
N SER A 761 26.26 -45.24 33.03
CA SER A 761 25.57 -45.36 34.31
C SER A 761 24.49 -44.32 34.41
N LEU A 762 23.31 -44.72 34.86
CA LEU A 762 22.16 -43.83 35.11
C LEU A 762 21.80 -43.89 36.60
N GLY A 763 21.80 -42.75 37.27
CA GLY A 763 21.33 -42.57 38.64
C GLY A 763 19.86 -42.19 38.66
N LEU A 764 19.02 -43.03 39.20
CA LEU A 764 17.56 -42.90 39.21
C LEU A 764 17.02 -42.85 40.65
N GLY A 765 16.26 -41.84 40.97
CA GLY A 765 15.57 -41.67 42.25
C GLY A 765 14.12 -42.10 42.13
N LEU A 766 13.72 -43.14 42.85
CA LEU A 766 12.34 -43.60 42.91
C LEU A 766 11.69 -43.16 44.20
N THR A 767 10.67 -42.35 44.15
CA THR A 767 9.86 -41.92 45.28
C THR A 767 8.60 -42.78 45.36
N LEU A 768 8.57 -43.61 46.46
CA LEU A 768 7.51 -44.59 46.68
C LEU A 768 6.62 -44.15 47.83
N GLN A 769 5.29 -44.19 47.64
CA GLN A 769 4.31 -43.81 48.67
C GLN A 769 3.00 -44.55 48.40
N HIS A 770 2.34 -45.00 49.48
CA HIS A 770 1.02 -45.62 49.41
C HIS A 770 -0.07 -44.67 49.92
N LEU A 771 -1.26 -44.71 49.35
CA LEU A 771 -2.34 -43.79 49.69
C LEU A 771 -3.01 -44.09 51.06
N SER A 772 -2.98 -45.36 51.52
CA SER A 772 -3.77 -45.81 52.62
C SER A 772 -2.95 -46.36 53.85
N ARG A 773 -1.61 -46.54 53.71
CA ARG A 773 -0.75 -47.04 54.77
C ARG A 773 0.70 -46.58 54.64
N THR A 774 1.47 -46.66 55.67
CA THR A 774 2.92 -46.55 55.64
C THR A 774 3.54 -47.79 54.94
N LEU A 775 4.44 -47.54 54.00
CA LEU A 775 5.20 -48.63 53.37
C LEU A 775 6.17 -49.22 54.37
N THR A 776 6.34 -50.55 54.35
CA THR A 776 7.37 -51.26 55.05
C THR A 776 8.63 -51.42 54.19
N ASP A 777 9.78 -51.65 54.76
CA ASP A 777 11.00 -51.93 54.01
C ASP A 777 10.81 -53.12 53.06
N THR A 778 10.05 -54.15 53.51
CA THR A 778 9.72 -55.31 52.69
C THR A 778 8.90 -54.95 51.44
N ASP A 779 7.96 -54.02 51.55
CA ASP A 779 7.15 -53.54 50.41
C ASP A 779 8.07 -52.87 49.37
N VAL A 780 8.93 -51.95 49.88
CA VAL A 780 9.87 -51.20 49.05
C VAL A 780 10.93 -52.10 48.39
N ASP A 781 11.55 -52.97 49.15
CA ASP A 781 12.56 -53.89 48.62
C ASP A 781 12.00 -54.86 47.57
N SER A 782 10.75 -55.34 47.76
CA SER A 782 10.08 -56.17 46.78
C SER A 782 9.83 -55.43 45.47
N GLU A 783 9.37 -54.19 45.54
CA GLU A 783 9.12 -53.40 44.35
C GLU A 783 10.42 -53.02 43.59
N ILE A 784 11.48 -52.67 44.35
CA ILE A 784 12.80 -52.39 43.77
C ILE A 784 13.40 -53.64 43.10
N GLN A 785 13.25 -54.80 43.70
CA GLN A 785 13.73 -56.08 43.10
C GLN A 785 12.99 -56.42 41.81
N ASN A 786 11.65 -56.16 41.75
CA ASN A 786 10.90 -56.32 40.54
C ASN A 786 11.38 -55.36 39.43
N VAL A 787 11.59 -54.09 39.76
CA VAL A 787 12.14 -53.09 38.84
C VAL A 787 13.53 -53.55 38.33
N ILE A 788 14.44 -53.99 39.21
CA ILE A 788 15.77 -54.43 38.81
C ILE A 788 15.68 -55.62 37.88
N SER A 789 14.84 -56.61 38.18
CA SER A 789 14.65 -57.80 37.36
C SER A 789 14.15 -57.42 35.97
N GLU A 790 13.11 -56.59 35.87
CA GLU A 790 12.56 -56.13 34.59
C GLU A 790 13.58 -55.31 33.76
N LEU A 791 14.39 -54.47 34.41
CA LEU A 791 15.43 -53.73 33.76
C LEU A 791 16.55 -54.62 33.20
N ASN A 792 16.89 -55.66 33.97
CA ASN A 792 17.85 -56.67 33.51
C ASN A 792 17.32 -57.47 32.33
N ASP A 793 16.07 -58.00 32.46
CA ASP A 793 15.47 -58.89 31.47
C ASP A 793 15.19 -58.17 30.14
N LYS A 794 14.76 -56.92 30.20
CA LYS A 794 14.36 -56.17 28.98
C LYS A 794 15.50 -55.33 28.38
N LEU A 795 16.42 -54.87 29.21
CA LEU A 795 17.43 -53.87 28.76
C LEU A 795 18.87 -54.35 29.04
N GLY A 796 19.03 -55.53 29.65
CA GLY A 796 20.39 -56.00 30.05
C GLY A 796 21.07 -55.06 31.07
N ALA A 797 20.30 -54.33 31.85
CA ALA A 797 20.79 -53.42 32.85
C ALA A 797 21.40 -54.16 34.03
N THR A 798 22.49 -53.67 34.52
CA THR A 798 23.17 -54.22 35.74
C THR A 798 23.27 -53.11 36.79
N LEU A 799 23.17 -53.50 38.07
CA LEU A 799 23.45 -52.53 39.14
C LEU A 799 24.93 -52.10 39.10
N ARG A 800 25.17 -50.88 39.45
CA ARG A 800 26.50 -50.31 39.67
C ARG A 800 26.81 -50.53 41.17
N ASP A 801 27.93 -51.21 41.48
CA ASP A 801 28.42 -51.42 42.85
C ASP A 801 28.80 -50.11 43.54
#